data_8e6540649c59950f394a2dfc1d3fe875
#
_entry.id   8e6540649c59950f394a2dfc1d3fe875
#
_cell.length_a   1.000
_cell.length_b   1.000
_cell.length_c   1.000
_cell.angle_alpha   90.00
_cell.angle_beta   90.00
_cell.angle_gamma   90.00
#
_symmetry.space_group_name_H-M   'P 1'
#
loop_
_entity.id
_entity.type
_entity.pdbx_description
1 polymer ?
#
loop_
_entity_poly.entity_id
_entity_poly.type
_entity_poly.pdbx_seq_one_letter_code
_entity_poly.pdbx_strand_id
1 'polypeptide(L)'
;MPVVQLPEIDTTNPLLAEWETPHATPPFDKISISDYEPAFETAIAVSRAEIDAIVNNPAKPSFKNTIVALENQGELLDRISSVFFNMLQCNTSPELQEIAMRVQPKLTELGNDVSLNPELFKRVKEVYENPGLFLSKEDKKLLENSYKSFVRSGANLNDEDKELYRQYSSELSQLTLQFGQNSLAANNAYSLNITSAKKVAELPEFVKEGLAMEAKARGQKGWTVTLKAPSYVPFVTYSSQRDLKEKLARARGGCAVGGKFDNTENIRKITALRLKIANLLGYERYADYVLDNRMAEKTETVNSFLAELLSQTKEYADKDYQTINEYAKSLGFEGDIQSWDWAYYSEKYKNEKYAVSDEAVKPYLELENVKQAVFMLADKLYGLQFKPAEGVAKYHEDVTVYEVSEANGEHLAMLYLDFFPRDSKRAGAWMTEFRGAEGKVRPLVSLVMNFTKPTESTPSLLTFDEFTTFLHEFGHACHGMLAKGKYGSLNGTSVFRDFVELPSQILENWAFEKEYLDLWAKHYQTGETMPAELIEKIIAAKNYLAAYMNVRQVSFGMTDMAWHTLTAPYEGDIIEFEQKAMAPAQVMPIVEGTALSPTFGHLFSGGYAAGYYGYKWAEVLAADGYSLFTENGIFDKATAAKFRALLQAGGTEHPMDLYVKFRGHKPQTKALIDQMGLGK
;
A
#
# COMPACT_ATOMS: atom_id res chain seq x y z
N MET A 1 24.82 -36.28 -8.63
CA MET A 1 23.79 -35.59 -7.81
C MET A 1 22.76 -36.65 -7.49
N PRO A 2 22.29 -36.82 -6.25
CA PRO A 2 21.08 -37.59 -6.04
C PRO A 2 20.00 -36.90 -6.89
N VAL A 3 19.38 -37.66 -7.78
CA VAL A 3 18.25 -37.17 -8.56
C VAL A 3 17.10 -37.01 -7.57
N VAL A 4 16.84 -35.79 -7.13
CA VAL A 4 15.63 -35.50 -6.35
C VAL A 4 14.48 -35.69 -7.32
N GLN A 5 13.65 -36.68 -7.02
CA GLN A 5 12.47 -36.97 -7.82
C GLN A 5 11.43 -35.89 -7.47
N LEU A 6 11.31 -34.91 -8.35
CA LEU A 6 10.23 -33.88 -8.21
C LEU A 6 8.88 -34.60 -8.30
N PRO A 7 7.87 -34.13 -7.57
CA PRO A 7 6.49 -34.62 -7.72
C PRO A 7 6.02 -34.50 -9.17
N GLU A 8 5.14 -35.38 -9.57
CA GLU A 8 4.47 -35.28 -10.88
C GLU A 8 3.60 -34.02 -10.92
N ILE A 9 3.79 -33.18 -11.94
CA ILE A 9 3.06 -31.95 -12.10
C ILE A 9 1.93 -32.16 -13.12
N ASP A 10 0.68 -32.03 -12.67
CA ASP A 10 -0.50 -32.08 -13.54
C ASP A 10 -0.63 -30.78 -14.35
N THR A 11 -0.08 -30.77 -15.55
CA THR A 11 -0.12 -29.63 -16.45
C THR A 11 -1.50 -29.37 -17.08
N THR A 12 -2.52 -30.16 -16.77
CA THR A 12 -3.91 -29.82 -17.14
C THR A 12 -4.47 -28.68 -16.28
N ASN A 13 -3.92 -28.49 -15.07
CA ASN A 13 -4.19 -27.32 -14.25
C ASN A 13 -3.45 -26.09 -14.82
N PRO A 14 -4.17 -25.01 -15.22
CA PRO A 14 -3.55 -23.84 -15.85
C PRO A 14 -2.57 -23.08 -14.95
N LEU A 15 -2.66 -23.24 -13.62
CA LEU A 15 -1.72 -22.65 -12.67
C LEU A 15 -0.38 -23.42 -12.63
N LEU A 16 -0.40 -24.70 -12.95
CA LEU A 16 0.79 -25.58 -12.95
C LEU A 16 1.47 -25.65 -14.31
N ALA A 17 0.74 -25.42 -15.40
CA ALA A 17 1.28 -25.38 -16.76
C ALA A 17 2.24 -24.21 -16.98
N GLU A 18 3.13 -24.32 -17.97
CA GLU A 18 3.83 -23.15 -18.50
C GLU A 18 2.85 -22.21 -19.20
N TRP A 19 3.01 -20.91 -18.98
CA TRP A 19 2.12 -19.92 -19.60
C TRP A 19 2.68 -19.46 -20.95
N GLU A 20 2.08 -19.96 -22.03
CA GLU A 20 2.40 -19.60 -23.42
C GLU A 20 1.72 -18.29 -23.87
N THR A 21 1.16 -17.54 -22.93
CA THR A 21 0.55 -16.23 -23.12
C THR A 21 1.61 -15.16 -23.44
N PRO A 22 1.24 -14.01 -24.03
CA PRO A 22 2.18 -12.93 -24.25
C PRO A 22 2.91 -12.55 -22.95
N HIS A 23 4.23 -12.53 -22.99
CA HIS A 23 5.12 -12.27 -21.85
C HIS A 23 4.91 -13.17 -20.64
N ALA A 24 4.35 -14.38 -20.82
CA ALA A 24 3.97 -15.32 -19.78
C ALA A 24 3.08 -14.66 -18.70
N THR A 25 2.06 -13.95 -19.13
CA THR A 25 1.02 -13.36 -18.27
C THR A 25 0.06 -14.43 -17.77
N PRO A 26 -0.57 -14.27 -16.57
CA PRO A 26 -1.52 -15.24 -16.05
C PRO A 26 -2.70 -15.49 -17.02
N PRO A 27 -3.04 -16.74 -17.34
CA PRO A 27 -4.17 -17.07 -18.21
C PRO A 27 -5.50 -17.01 -17.45
N PHE A 28 -5.91 -15.81 -17.02
CA PHE A 28 -7.10 -15.60 -16.19
C PHE A 28 -8.40 -16.16 -16.77
N ASP A 29 -8.47 -16.24 -18.10
CA ASP A 29 -9.61 -16.83 -18.82
C ASP A 29 -9.72 -18.36 -18.71
N LYS A 30 -8.66 -19.02 -18.25
CA LYS A 30 -8.58 -20.47 -18.08
C LYS A 30 -8.56 -20.92 -16.61
N ILE A 31 -8.22 -20.01 -15.69
CA ILE A 31 -8.11 -20.32 -14.26
C ILE A 31 -9.50 -20.32 -13.64
N SER A 32 -9.86 -21.42 -12.99
CA SER A 32 -11.05 -21.56 -12.16
C SER A 32 -10.69 -21.62 -10.66
N ILE A 33 -11.67 -21.34 -9.80
CA ILE A 33 -11.43 -21.34 -8.34
C ILE A 33 -10.98 -22.72 -7.85
N SER A 34 -11.48 -23.80 -8.46
CA SER A 34 -11.11 -25.17 -8.13
C SER A 34 -9.66 -25.54 -8.46
N ASP A 35 -8.97 -24.74 -9.28
CA ASP A 35 -7.59 -25.01 -9.67
C ASP A 35 -6.58 -24.62 -8.57
N TYR A 36 -6.94 -23.68 -7.68
CA TYR A 36 -5.99 -23.12 -6.72
C TYR A 36 -5.51 -24.11 -5.67
N GLU A 37 -6.40 -24.81 -4.98
CA GLU A 37 -6.01 -25.68 -3.87
C GLU A 37 -5.11 -26.84 -4.32
N PRO A 38 -5.44 -27.59 -5.41
CA PRO A 38 -4.54 -28.59 -5.95
C PRO A 38 -3.20 -28.04 -6.45
N ALA A 39 -3.21 -26.81 -7.02
CA ALA A 39 -1.99 -26.16 -7.44
C ALA A 39 -1.08 -25.82 -6.26
N PHE A 40 -1.62 -25.32 -5.15
CA PHE A 40 -0.86 -25.08 -3.93
C PHE A 40 -0.28 -26.38 -3.34
N GLU A 41 -1.04 -27.47 -3.31
CA GLU A 41 -0.55 -28.75 -2.80
C GLU A 41 0.64 -29.26 -3.61
N THR A 42 0.53 -29.20 -4.93
CA THR A 42 1.64 -29.58 -5.83
C THR A 42 2.85 -28.66 -5.64
N ALA A 43 2.65 -27.34 -5.63
CA ALA A 43 3.74 -26.38 -5.53
C ALA A 43 4.47 -26.43 -4.18
N ILE A 44 3.75 -26.67 -3.08
CA ILE A 44 4.33 -26.91 -1.76
C ILE A 44 5.20 -28.18 -1.77
N ALA A 45 4.73 -29.25 -2.39
CA ALA A 45 5.49 -30.49 -2.49
C ALA A 45 6.76 -30.30 -3.35
N VAL A 46 6.67 -29.56 -4.46
CA VAL A 46 7.83 -29.20 -5.30
C VAL A 46 8.83 -28.37 -4.49
N SER A 47 8.39 -27.34 -3.81
CA SER A 47 9.25 -26.47 -2.99
C SER A 47 9.98 -27.27 -1.89
N ARG A 48 9.30 -28.22 -1.22
CA ARG A 48 9.95 -29.14 -0.25
C ARG A 48 11.04 -29.97 -0.90
N ALA A 49 10.79 -30.55 -2.08
CA ALA A 49 11.77 -31.36 -2.80
C ALA A 49 12.99 -30.53 -3.24
N GLU A 50 12.79 -29.27 -3.65
CA GLU A 50 13.88 -28.35 -3.98
C GLU A 50 14.76 -28.03 -2.75
N ILE A 51 14.15 -27.77 -1.60
CA ILE A 51 14.86 -27.57 -0.33
C ILE A 51 15.63 -28.82 0.07
N ASP A 52 15.03 -29.99 -0.03
CA ASP A 52 15.70 -31.27 0.25
C ASP A 52 16.91 -31.47 -0.66
N ALA A 53 16.83 -31.07 -1.93
CA ALA A 53 17.96 -31.10 -2.87
C ALA A 53 19.13 -30.23 -2.42
N ILE A 54 18.84 -29.03 -1.87
CA ILE A 54 19.85 -28.13 -1.32
C ILE A 54 20.49 -28.73 -0.07
N VAL A 55 19.67 -29.18 0.88
CA VAL A 55 20.11 -29.79 2.14
C VAL A 55 20.99 -31.01 1.92
N ASN A 56 20.55 -31.94 1.04
CA ASN A 56 21.21 -33.19 0.78
C ASN A 56 22.31 -33.12 -0.31
N ASN A 57 22.68 -31.89 -0.75
CA ASN A 57 23.75 -31.74 -1.73
C ASN A 57 25.10 -32.16 -1.12
N PRO A 58 25.78 -33.22 -1.69
CA PRO A 58 27.01 -33.74 -1.12
C PRO A 58 28.22 -32.81 -1.31
N ALA A 59 28.10 -31.79 -2.18
CA ALA A 59 29.17 -30.83 -2.40
C ALA A 59 29.27 -29.88 -1.22
N LYS A 60 30.50 -29.40 -0.95
CA LYS A 60 30.74 -28.37 0.04
C LYS A 60 29.84 -27.15 -0.22
N PRO A 61 29.22 -26.58 0.81
CA PRO A 61 28.41 -25.34 0.67
C PRO A 61 29.18 -24.23 -0.05
N SER A 62 28.50 -23.60 -1.01
CA SER A 62 29.03 -22.48 -1.79
C SER A 62 27.93 -21.49 -2.08
N PHE A 63 28.30 -20.27 -2.44
CA PHE A 63 27.34 -19.24 -2.83
C PHE A 63 26.35 -19.75 -3.90
N LYS A 64 26.85 -20.46 -4.92
CA LYS A 64 26.01 -20.98 -6.02
C LYS A 64 25.09 -22.11 -5.60
N ASN A 65 25.60 -23.14 -4.88
CA ASN A 65 24.81 -24.34 -4.56
C ASN A 65 23.97 -24.23 -3.29
N THR A 66 24.04 -23.09 -2.60
CA THR A 66 23.27 -22.84 -1.37
C THR A 66 22.48 -21.54 -1.49
N ILE A 67 23.13 -20.37 -1.66
CA ILE A 67 22.44 -19.07 -1.63
C ILE A 67 21.65 -18.83 -2.91
N VAL A 68 22.27 -18.99 -4.09
CA VAL A 68 21.56 -18.87 -5.38
C VAL A 68 20.52 -19.97 -5.55
N ALA A 69 20.79 -21.17 -5.05
CA ALA A 69 19.80 -22.25 -5.08
C ALA A 69 18.57 -21.94 -4.21
N LEU A 70 18.76 -21.29 -3.05
CA LEU A 70 17.66 -20.81 -2.20
C LEU A 70 16.90 -19.66 -2.84
N GLU A 71 17.58 -18.75 -3.52
CA GLU A 71 16.95 -17.62 -4.23
C GLU A 71 16.01 -18.12 -5.33
N ASN A 72 16.39 -19.19 -6.02
CA ASN A 72 15.64 -19.74 -7.16
C ASN A 72 14.65 -20.84 -6.78
N GLN A 73 14.55 -21.22 -5.50
CA GLN A 73 13.60 -22.23 -5.08
C GLN A 73 12.19 -21.65 -4.91
N GLY A 74 11.16 -22.45 -5.13
CA GLY A 74 9.78 -22.07 -4.91
C GLY A 74 9.15 -21.21 -6.03
N GLU A 75 9.78 -21.06 -7.19
CA GLU A 75 9.27 -20.26 -8.32
C GLU A 75 7.82 -20.63 -8.69
N LEU A 76 7.50 -21.93 -8.72
CA LEU A 76 6.12 -22.37 -8.99
C LEU A 76 5.16 -21.92 -7.89
N LEU A 77 5.57 -22.02 -6.63
CA LEU A 77 4.75 -21.60 -5.48
C LEU A 77 4.55 -20.07 -5.47
N ASP A 78 5.59 -19.30 -5.76
CA ASP A 78 5.53 -17.84 -5.84
C ASP A 78 4.60 -17.38 -6.96
N ARG A 79 4.64 -18.05 -8.12
CA ARG A 79 3.76 -17.79 -9.26
C ARG A 79 2.29 -18.01 -8.90
N ILE A 80 1.96 -19.11 -8.23
CA ILE A 80 0.58 -19.41 -7.79
C ILE A 80 0.16 -18.48 -6.68
N SER A 81 1.02 -18.24 -5.70
CA SER A 81 0.74 -17.36 -4.56
C SER A 81 0.47 -15.93 -5.00
N SER A 82 1.29 -15.39 -5.91
CA SER A 82 1.10 -14.02 -6.39
C SER A 82 -0.23 -13.85 -7.13
N VAL A 83 -0.66 -14.80 -7.95
CA VAL A 83 -1.98 -14.77 -8.59
C VAL A 83 -3.10 -14.89 -7.54
N PHE A 84 -3.04 -15.91 -6.68
CA PHE A 84 -4.08 -16.18 -5.71
C PHE A 84 -4.32 -15.03 -4.72
N PHE A 85 -3.25 -14.55 -4.06
CA PHE A 85 -3.39 -13.50 -3.05
C PHE A 85 -3.72 -12.14 -3.66
N ASN A 86 -3.36 -11.89 -4.92
CA ASN A 86 -3.86 -10.74 -5.66
C ASN A 86 -5.36 -10.86 -5.91
N MET A 87 -5.85 -12.02 -6.39
CA MET A 87 -7.29 -12.23 -6.56
C MET A 87 -8.05 -12.15 -5.24
N LEU A 88 -7.49 -12.65 -4.15
CA LEU A 88 -8.09 -12.55 -2.82
C LEU A 88 -8.30 -11.10 -2.37
N GLN A 89 -7.48 -10.16 -2.82
CA GLN A 89 -7.59 -8.75 -2.47
C GLN A 89 -8.42 -7.93 -3.47
N CYS A 90 -8.29 -8.19 -4.76
CA CYS A 90 -8.89 -7.35 -5.80
C CYS A 90 -10.16 -7.95 -6.44
N ASN A 91 -10.40 -9.25 -6.32
CA ASN A 91 -11.57 -9.92 -6.90
C ASN A 91 -11.97 -11.16 -6.09
N THR A 92 -12.17 -11.00 -4.79
CA THR A 92 -12.44 -12.10 -3.85
C THR A 92 -13.85 -12.69 -4.00
N SER A 93 -14.01 -13.91 -3.50
CA SER A 93 -15.31 -14.56 -3.29
C SER A 93 -15.28 -15.35 -1.97
N PRO A 94 -16.43 -15.79 -1.44
CA PRO A 94 -16.46 -16.66 -0.27
C PRO A 94 -15.61 -17.92 -0.45
N GLU A 95 -15.64 -18.54 -1.63
CA GLU A 95 -14.87 -19.74 -1.94
C GLU A 95 -13.37 -19.47 -1.93
N LEU A 96 -12.90 -18.33 -2.49
CA LEU A 96 -11.48 -17.94 -2.42
C LEU A 96 -11.04 -17.67 -0.98
N GLN A 97 -11.89 -17.05 -0.17
CA GLN A 97 -11.62 -16.82 1.25
C GLN A 97 -11.49 -18.11 2.04
N GLU A 98 -12.35 -19.10 1.76
CA GLU A 98 -12.25 -20.42 2.36
C GLU A 98 -10.98 -21.17 1.96
N ILE A 99 -10.59 -21.12 0.68
CA ILE A 99 -9.32 -21.69 0.20
C ILE A 99 -8.14 -21.00 0.92
N ALA A 100 -8.16 -19.67 1.05
CA ALA A 100 -7.12 -18.93 1.76
C ALA A 100 -6.95 -19.42 3.21
N MET A 101 -8.06 -19.65 3.92
CA MET A 101 -8.03 -20.18 5.30
C MET A 101 -7.44 -21.59 5.39
N ARG A 102 -7.59 -22.44 4.35
CA ARG A 102 -6.99 -23.77 4.32
C ARG A 102 -5.52 -23.76 3.87
N VAL A 103 -5.16 -22.89 2.94
CA VAL A 103 -3.83 -22.82 2.34
C VAL A 103 -2.83 -22.06 3.22
N GLN A 104 -3.27 -20.97 3.85
CA GLN A 104 -2.38 -20.11 4.65
C GLN A 104 -1.59 -20.89 5.74
N PRO A 105 -2.17 -21.82 6.51
CA PRO A 105 -1.40 -22.60 7.47
C PRO A 105 -0.32 -23.46 6.80
N LYS A 106 -0.64 -24.08 5.65
CA LYS A 106 0.31 -24.92 4.90
C LYS A 106 1.51 -24.11 4.39
N LEU A 107 1.28 -22.87 3.95
CA LEU A 107 2.35 -21.96 3.53
C LEU A 107 3.21 -21.50 4.72
N THR A 108 2.57 -21.20 5.85
CA THR A 108 3.29 -20.83 7.08
C THR A 108 4.13 -21.99 7.60
N GLU A 109 3.59 -23.22 7.56
CA GLU A 109 4.33 -24.43 7.94
C GLU A 109 5.54 -24.66 7.02
N LEU A 110 5.37 -24.53 5.70
CA LEU A 110 6.48 -24.62 4.76
C LEU A 110 7.55 -23.56 5.04
N GLY A 111 7.15 -22.30 5.25
CA GLY A 111 8.08 -21.23 5.61
C GLY A 111 8.87 -21.52 6.88
N ASN A 112 8.19 -22.05 7.90
CA ASN A 112 8.83 -22.51 9.13
C ASN A 112 9.76 -23.69 8.92
N ASP A 113 9.37 -24.68 8.09
CA ASP A 113 10.21 -25.82 7.76
C ASP A 113 11.51 -25.43 7.07
N VAL A 114 11.46 -24.39 6.23
CA VAL A 114 12.65 -23.84 5.57
C VAL A 114 13.49 -23.03 6.56
N SER A 115 12.91 -22.04 7.21
CA SER A 115 13.65 -21.07 8.04
C SER A 115 14.22 -21.67 9.34
N LEU A 116 13.57 -22.69 9.89
CA LEU A 116 14.00 -23.38 11.11
C LEU A 116 14.80 -24.66 10.86
N ASN A 117 15.08 -24.99 9.59
CA ASN A 117 15.83 -26.19 9.22
C ASN A 117 17.31 -26.06 9.64
N PRO A 118 17.82 -26.88 10.57
CA PRO A 118 19.16 -26.73 11.11
C PRO A 118 20.26 -27.08 10.07
N GLU A 119 20.03 -28.07 9.20
CA GLU A 119 21.01 -28.47 8.19
C GLU A 119 21.09 -27.44 7.06
N LEU A 120 19.96 -26.84 6.68
CA LEU A 120 19.93 -25.75 5.71
C LEU A 120 20.63 -24.52 6.28
N PHE A 121 20.31 -24.13 7.50
CA PHE A 121 20.95 -22.98 8.16
C PHE A 121 22.46 -23.18 8.32
N LYS A 122 22.90 -24.38 8.64
CA LYS A 122 24.33 -24.70 8.71
C LYS A 122 25.05 -24.47 7.37
N ARG A 123 24.42 -24.83 6.26
CA ARG A 123 24.95 -24.55 4.91
C ARG A 123 25.03 -23.05 4.63
N VAL A 124 23.95 -22.32 4.93
CA VAL A 124 23.89 -20.85 4.76
C VAL A 124 24.98 -20.15 5.59
N LYS A 125 25.11 -20.56 6.87
CA LYS A 125 26.10 -20.01 7.80
C LYS A 125 27.54 -20.27 7.33
N GLU A 126 27.83 -21.50 6.83
CA GLU A 126 29.15 -21.83 6.31
C GLU A 126 29.53 -20.93 5.10
N VAL A 127 28.56 -20.68 4.20
CA VAL A 127 28.80 -19.75 3.06
C VAL A 127 28.98 -18.32 3.55
N TYR A 128 28.21 -17.88 4.57
CA TYR A 128 28.30 -16.54 5.12
C TYR A 128 29.65 -16.28 5.79
N GLU A 129 30.14 -17.25 6.56
CA GLU A 129 31.45 -17.17 7.25
C GLU A 129 32.63 -17.34 6.27
N ASN A 130 32.41 -18.02 5.13
CA ASN A 130 33.45 -18.31 4.12
C ASN A 130 32.92 -17.98 2.70
N PRO A 131 32.69 -16.70 2.38
CA PRO A 131 31.90 -16.30 1.20
C PRO A 131 32.56 -16.53 -0.17
N GLY A 132 33.86 -16.91 -0.22
CA GLY A 132 34.63 -16.98 -1.45
C GLY A 132 35.18 -15.63 -1.92
N LEU A 133 36.10 -15.67 -2.90
CA LEU A 133 36.90 -14.49 -3.26
C LEU A 133 36.29 -13.55 -4.31
N PHE A 134 35.26 -13.98 -5.06
CA PHE A 134 34.81 -13.27 -6.28
C PHE A 134 33.32 -12.91 -6.29
N LEU A 135 32.74 -12.59 -5.11
CA LEU A 135 31.34 -12.16 -5.04
C LEU A 135 31.23 -10.67 -5.44
N SER A 136 30.29 -10.36 -6.33
CA SER A 136 29.89 -8.98 -6.64
C SER A 136 29.27 -8.29 -5.41
N LYS A 137 29.01 -6.98 -5.49
CA LYS A 137 28.30 -6.26 -4.41
C LYS A 137 26.90 -6.84 -4.19
N GLU A 138 26.19 -7.14 -5.27
CA GLU A 138 24.84 -7.71 -5.23
C GLU A 138 24.83 -9.13 -4.67
N ASP A 139 25.82 -9.99 -5.08
CA ASP A 139 25.98 -11.32 -4.50
C ASP A 139 26.23 -11.27 -2.98
N LYS A 140 27.04 -10.31 -2.51
CA LYS A 140 27.28 -10.09 -1.08
C LYS A 140 26.02 -9.63 -0.36
N LYS A 141 25.21 -8.78 -0.99
CA LYS A 141 23.95 -8.30 -0.42
C LYS A 141 22.93 -9.44 -0.29
N LEU A 142 22.81 -10.29 -1.33
CA LEU A 142 21.98 -11.47 -1.26
C LEU A 142 22.42 -12.42 -0.14
N LEU A 143 23.72 -12.69 -0.02
CA LEU A 143 24.26 -13.53 1.05
C LEU A 143 23.97 -12.99 2.44
N GLU A 144 24.19 -11.68 2.64
CA GLU A 144 23.90 -10.99 3.90
C GLU A 144 22.41 -11.09 4.25
N ASN A 145 21.54 -10.77 3.30
CA ASN A 145 20.10 -10.81 3.50
C ASN A 145 19.60 -12.23 3.78
N SER A 146 20.11 -13.23 3.05
CA SER A 146 19.75 -14.64 3.27
C SER A 146 20.13 -15.09 4.69
N TYR A 147 21.35 -14.81 5.14
CA TYR A 147 21.79 -15.17 6.49
C TYR A 147 20.95 -14.46 7.57
N LYS A 148 20.75 -13.14 7.44
CA LYS A 148 19.94 -12.35 8.36
C LYS A 148 18.49 -12.84 8.40
N SER A 149 17.91 -13.22 7.26
CA SER A 149 16.55 -13.76 7.18
C SER A 149 16.40 -15.01 8.04
N PHE A 150 17.33 -15.97 7.92
CA PHE A 150 17.31 -17.18 8.77
C PHE A 150 17.41 -16.85 10.26
N VAL A 151 18.37 -15.99 10.65
CA VAL A 151 18.56 -15.60 12.06
C VAL A 151 17.30 -14.93 12.61
N ARG A 152 16.71 -13.99 11.87
CA ARG A 152 15.49 -13.26 12.25
C ARG A 152 14.24 -14.14 12.27
N SER A 153 14.26 -15.26 11.55
CA SER A 153 13.17 -16.25 11.54
C SER A 153 13.39 -17.40 12.53
N GLY A 154 14.33 -17.25 13.48
CA GLY A 154 14.49 -18.18 14.59
C GLY A 154 15.43 -19.38 14.35
N ALA A 155 16.27 -19.34 13.31
CA ALA A 155 17.21 -20.45 13.02
C ALA A 155 18.15 -20.79 14.18
N ASN A 156 18.48 -19.80 15.03
CA ASN A 156 19.32 -19.95 16.22
C ASN A 156 18.57 -20.41 17.49
N LEU A 157 17.25 -20.56 17.44
CA LEU A 157 16.45 -21.01 18.57
C LEU A 157 16.74 -22.49 18.89
N ASN A 158 16.59 -22.86 20.17
CA ASN A 158 16.58 -24.28 20.56
C ASN A 158 15.27 -24.96 20.07
N ASP A 159 15.19 -26.27 20.17
CA ASP A 159 14.08 -27.05 19.60
C ASP A 159 12.73 -26.73 20.25
N GLU A 160 12.69 -26.46 21.57
CA GLU A 160 11.47 -26.06 22.29
C GLU A 160 10.96 -24.69 21.81
N ASP A 161 11.84 -23.72 21.71
CA ASP A 161 11.50 -22.37 21.24
C ASP A 161 11.14 -22.36 19.73
N LYS A 162 11.74 -23.25 18.91
CA LYS A 162 11.33 -23.43 17.51
C LYS A 162 9.88 -23.92 17.39
N GLU A 163 9.48 -24.84 18.27
CA GLU A 163 8.10 -25.34 18.27
C GLU A 163 7.11 -24.24 18.69
N LEU A 164 7.45 -23.44 19.72
CA LEU A 164 6.65 -22.27 20.09
C LEU A 164 6.58 -21.23 18.97
N TYR A 165 7.69 -20.99 18.27
CA TYR A 165 7.72 -20.09 17.12
C TYR A 165 6.80 -20.57 15.99
N ARG A 166 6.80 -21.88 15.68
CA ARG A 166 5.89 -22.50 14.71
C ARG A 166 4.43 -22.26 15.08
N GLN A 167 4.08 -22.54 16.33
CA GLN A 167 2.72 -22.36 16.84
C GLN A 167 2.29 -20.89 16.73
N TYR A 168 3.10 -19.95 17.22
CA TYR A 168 2.76 -18.52 17.23
C TYR A 168 2.67 -17.93 15.83
N SER A 169 3.59 -18.28 14.94
CA SER A 169 3.58 -17.80 13.55
C SER A 169 2.39 -18.34 12.76
N SER A 170 2.00 -19.61 12.97
CA SER A 170 0.82 -20.21 12.35
C SER A 170 -0.47 -19.52 12.83
N GLU A 171 -0.64 -19.33 14.14
CA GLU A 171 -1.80 -18.64 14.70
C GLU A 171 -1.86 -17.18 14.24
N LEU A 172 -0.72 -16.47 14.23
CA LEU A 172 -0.64 -15.08 13.78
C LEU A 172 -1.06 -14.95 12.31
N SER A 173 -0.61 -15.84 11.44
CA SER A 173 -0.96 -15.78 10.01
C SER A 173 -2.46 -15.97 9.76
N GLN A 174 -3.11 -16.85 10.52
CA GLN A 174 -4.57 -17.05 10.48
C GLN A 174 -5.32 -15.81 10.96
N LEU A 175 -4.92 -15.23 12.07
CA LEU A 175 -5.57 -14.05 12.64
C LEU A 175 -5.43 -12.81 11.77
N THR A 176 -4.28 -12.61 11.12
CA THR A 176 -4.09 -11.48 10.20
C THR A 176 -4.95 -11.62 8.95
N LEU A 177 -5.10 -12.84 8.42
CA LEU A 177 -6.00 -13.13 7.31
C LEU A 177 -7.48 -12.88 7.74
N GLN A 178 -7.90 -13.41 8.87
CA GLN A 178 -9.24 -13.22 9.42
C GLN A 178 -9.55 -11.74 9.67
N PHE A 179 -8.58 -10.98 10.16
CA PHE A 179 -8.72 -9.53 10.36
C PHE A 179 -9.08 -8.83 9.04
N GLY A 180 -8.36 -9.12 7.97
CA GLY A 180 -8.62 -8.53 6.65
C GLY A 180 -10.00 -8.89 6.10
N GLN A 181 -10.41 -10.15 6.23
CA GLN A 181 -11.74 -10.63 5.82
C GLN A 181 -12.87 -9.97 6.63
N ASN A 182 -12.70 -9.85 7.95
CA ASN A 182 -13.67 -9.18 8.83
C ASN A 182 -13.79 -7.69 8.47
N SER A 183 -12.69 -6.99 8.21
CA SER A 183 -12.69 -5.58 7.82
C SER A 183 -13.48 -5.36 6.53
N LEU A 184 -13.26 -6.20 5.51
CA LEU A 184 -13.99 -6.13 4.25
C LEU A 184 -15.48 -6.42 4.46
N ALA A 185 -15.82 -7.48 5.18
CA ALA A 185 -17.19 -7.88 5.43
C ALA A 185 -17.96 -6.83 6.24
N ALA A 186 -17.36 -6.27 7.29
CA ALA A 186 -17.95 -5.22 8.11
C ALA A 186 -18.21 -3.95 7.29
N ASN A 187 -17.26 -3.55 6.43
CA ASN A 187 -17.42 -2.40 5.55
C ASN A 187 -18.58 -2.59 4.56
N ASN A 188 -18.73 -3.78 3.98
CA ASN A 188 -19.76 -4.10 3.00
C ASN A 188 -21.16 -4.31 3.65
N ALA A 189 -21.21 -4.65 4.94
CA ALA A 189 -22.47 -4.91 5.66
C ALA A 189 -23.30 -3.65 5.91
N TYR A 190 -22.70 -2.45 5.86
CA TYR A 190 -23.41 -1.21 6.12
C TYR A 190 -23.80 -0.47 4.84
N SER A 191 -25.03 -0.01 4.79
CA SER A 191 -25.50 0.96 3.79
C SER A 191 -26.62 1.83 4.37
N LEU A 192 -26.69 3.08 3.92
CA LEU A 192 -27.70 4.05 4.29
C LEU A 192 -28.54 4.39 3.06
N ASN A 193 -29.77 3.90 2.98
CA ASN A 193 -30.69 4.23 1.88
C ASN A 193 -31.49 5.50 2.19
N ILE A 194 -31.54 6.41 1.25
CA ILE A 194 -32.24 7.72 1.32
C ILE A 194 -33.31 7.72 0.24
N THR A 195 -34.59 7.76 0.63
CA THR A 195 -35.73 7.79 -0.30
C THR A 195 -36.29 9.19 -0.52
N SER A 196 -35.91 10.17 0.32
CA SER A 196 -36.38 11.54 0.22
C SER A 196 -35.49 12.38 -0.70
N ALA A 197 -36.03 12.82 -1.84
CA ALA A 197 -35.31 13.69 -2.77
C ALA A 197 -34.87 15.01 -2.12
N LYS A 198 -35.59 15.52 -1.10
CA LYS A 198 -35.20 16.73 -0.37
C LYS A 198 -33.86 16.58 0.35
N LYS A 199 -33.53 15.37 0.83
CA LYS A 199 -32.29 15.10 1.57
C LYS A 199 -31.03 15.01 0.70
N VAL A 200 -31.22 14.93 -0.61
CA VAL A 200 -30.10 14.85 -1.59
C VAL A 200 -30.14 16.03 -2.58
N ALA A 201 -31.09 16.95 -2.44
CA ALA A 201 -31.33 18.01 -3.43
C ALA A 201 -30.11 18.93 -3.64
N GLU A 202 -29.33 19.17 -2.60
CA GLU A 202 -28.14 20.03 -2.60
C GLU A 202 -26.87 19.38 -3.06
N LEU A 203 -26.86 18.03 -3.16
CA LEU A 203 -25.69 17.30 -3.61
C LEU A 203 -25.39 17.60 -5.08
N PRO A 204 -24.12 17.73 -5.47
CA PRO A 204 -23.74 17.78 -6.87
C PRO A 204 -24.31 16.62 -7.67
N GLU A 205 -24.61 16.83 -8.97
CA GLU A 205 -25.27 15.82 -9.79
C GLU A 205 -24.50 14.50 -9.86
N PHE A 206 -23.16 14.60 -10.03
CA PHE A 206 -22.31 13.41 -10.06
C PHE A 206 -22.39 12.56 -8.78
N VAL A 207 -22.59 13.20 -7.60
CA VAL A 207 -22.79 12.49 -6.33
C VAL A 207 -24.15 11.78 -6.33
N LYS A 208 -25.21 12.49 -6.72
CA LYS A 208 -26.58 11.92 -6.79
C LYS A 208 -26.65 10.72 -7.74
N GLU A 209 -26.04 10.83 -8.92
CA GLU A 209 -25.99 9.74 -9.90
C GLU A 209 -25.28 8.51 -9.32
N GLY A 210 -24.10 8.68 -8.70
CA GLY A 210 -23.36 7.60 -8.09
C GLY A 210 -24.14 6.87 -6.98
N LEU A 211 -24.82 7.65 -6.11
CA LEU A 211 -25.65 7.09 -5.04
C LEU A 211 -26.91 6.40 -5.58
N ALA A 212 -27.50 6.90 -6.66
CA ALA A 212 -28.66 6.28 -7.33
C ALA A 212 -28.25 4.95 -8.01
N MET A 213 -27.08 4.89 -8.63
CA MET A 213 -26.53 3.66 -9.21
C MET A 213 -26.32 2.60 -8.13
N GLU A 214 -25.76 2.97 -6.97
CA GLU A 214 -25.58 2.06 -5.83
C GLU A 214 -26.92 1.55 -5.30
N ALA A 215 -27.94 2.40 -5.19
CA ALA A 215 -29.29 2.00 -4.81
C ALA A 215 -29.87 0.99 -5.81
N LYS A 216 -29.75 1.27 -7.11
CA LYS A 216 -30.23 0.40 -8.21
C LYS A 216 -29.54 -0.98 -8.17
N ALA A 217 -28.22 -1.00 -7.98
CA ALA A 217 -27.45 -2.23 -7.86
C ALA A 217 -27.90 -3.12 -6.68
N ARG A 218 -28.40 -2.50 -5.60
CA ARG A 218 -28.96 -3.18 -4.42
C ARG A 218 -30.46 -3.45 -4.49
N GLY A 219 -31.11 -3.16 -5.63
CA GLY A 219 -32.55 -3.29 -5.77
C GLY A 219 -33.36 -2.32 -4.90
N GLN A 220 -32.77 -1.21 -4.47
CA GLN A 220 -33.36 -0.19 -3.62
C GLN A 220 -33.85 1.01 -4.45
N LYS A 221 -34.84 1.75 -3.95
CA LYS A 221 -35.28 3.02 -4.52
C LYS A 221 -34.53 4.19 -3.88
N GLY A 222 -34.33 5.27 -4.64
CA GLY A 222 -33.69 6.48 -4.15
C GLY A 222 -32.16 6.43 -4.27
N TRP A 223 -31.46 6.72 -3.21
CA TRP A 223 -30.02 6.89 -3.15
C TRP A 223 -29.42 6.10 -1.99
N THR A 224 -28.33 5.42 -2.22
CA THR A 224 -27.69 4.62 -1.17
C THR A 224 -26.24 5.06 -0.96
N VAL A 225 -25.91 5.41 0.28
CA VAL A 225 -24.55 5.70 0.73
C VAL A 225 -23.96 4.46 1.39
N THR A 226 -22.77 4.06 0.96
CA THR A 226 -21.98 2.97 1.57
C THR A 226 -20.77 3.55 2.31
N LEU A 227 -20.01 2.70 3.02
CA LEU A 227 -18.76 3.13 3.68
C LEU A 227 -17.54 3.18 2.73
N LYS A 228 -17.70 2.81 1.46
CA LYS A 228 -16.65 2.93 0.43
C LYS A 228 -16.33 4.40 0.18
N ALA A 229 -15.05 4.72 0.02
CA ALA A 229 -14.58 6.10 -0.11
C ALA A 229 -15.33 6.91 -1.19
N PRO A 230 -15.53 6.41 -2.44
CA PRO A 230 -16.23 7.18 -3.47
C PRO A 230 -17.72 7.44 -3.20
N SER A 231 -18.31 6.73 -2.23
CA SER A 231 -19.69 6.93 -1.78
C SER A 231 -19.74 7.81 -0.53
N TYR A 232 -18.92 7.46 0.48
CA TYR A 232 -18.88 8.13 1.78
C TYR A 232 -18.37 9.56 1.69
N VAL A 233 -17.18 9.73 1.09
CA VAL A 233 -16.47 11.03 1.11
C VAL A 233 -17.28 12.13 0.45
N PRO A 234 -17.79 11.99 -0.80
CA PRO A 234 -18.57 13.04 -1.41
C PRO A 234 -19.85 13.36 -0.63
N PHE A 235 -20.50 12.35 -0.03
CA PHE A 235 -21.72 12.60 0.76
C PHE A 235 -21.42 13.45 2.00
N VAL A 236 -20.39 13.13 2.79
CA VAL A 236 -20.06 13.91 4.00
C VAL A 236 -19.50 15.28 3.68
N THR A 237 -18.90 15.45 2.49
CA THR A 237 -18.36 16.73 1.99
C THR A 237 -19.46 17.69 1.55
N TYR A 238 -20.46 17.21 0.82
CA TYR A 238 -21.45 18.10 0.19
C TYR A 238 -22.81 18.12 0.88
N SER A 239 -23.14 17.15 1.73
CA SER A 239 -24.43 17.10 2.39
C SER A 239 -24.52 18.01 3.62
N SER A 240 -25.58 18.81 3.69
CA SER A 240 -25.95 19.56 4.92
C SER A 240 -26.71 18.70 5.94
N GLN A 241 -27.09 17.44 5.57
CA GLN A 241 -27.87 16.54 6.43
C GLN A 241 -27.00 15.99 7.57
N ARG A 242 -26.85 16.79 8.62
CA ARG A 242 -25.97 16.50 9.75
C ARG A 242 -26.28 15.17 10.42
N ASP A 243 -27.57 14.85 10.60
CA ASP A 243 -28.04 13.60 11.18
C ASP A 243 -27.60 12.36 10.40
N LEU A 244 -27.56 12.44 9.06
CA LEU A 244 -27.09 11.35 8.19
C LEU A 244 -25.58 11.25 8.20
N LYS A 245 -24.87 12.39 8.22
CA LYS A 245 -23.40 12.41 8.34
C LYS A 245 -22.93 11.81 9.66
N GLU A 246 -23.57 12.12 10.78
CA GLU A 246 -23.30 11.52 12.08
C GLU A 246 -23.49 9.99 12.05
N LYS A 247 -24.63 9.52 11.51
CA LYS A 247 -24.88 8.07 11.36
C LYS A 247 -23.79 7.38 10.56
N LEU A 248 -23.39 7.95 9.45
CA LEU A 248 -22.32 7.43 8.59
C LEU A 248 -20.96 7.44 9.30
N ALA A 249 -20.61 8.51 10.01
CA ALA A 249 -19.35 8.63 10.74
C ALA A 249 -19.27 7.60 11.88
N ARG A 250 -20.36 7.45 12.65
CA ARG A 250 -20.43 6.43 13.70
C ARG A 250 -20.37 5.01 13.13
N ALA A 251 -21.05 4.75 12.02
CA ALA A 251 -21.00 3.45 11.35
C ALA A 251 -19.59 3.15 10.84
N ARG A 252 -18.88 4.14 10.28
CA ARG A 252 -17.51 3.98 9.80
C ARG A 252 -16.52 3.80 10.94
N GLY A 253 -16.61 4.62 11.98
CA GLY A 253 -15.73 4.52 13.15
C GLY A 253 -16.00 3.32 14.06
N GLY A 254 -17.25 2.81 14.05
CA GLY A 254 -17.65 1.58 14.74
C GLY A 254 -17.51 0.31 13.89
N CYS A 255 -16.99 0.43 12.67
CA CYS A 255 -16.82 -0.71 11.77
C CYS A 255 -15.86 -1.75 12.39
N ALA A 256 -16.27 -3.03 12.36
CA ALA A 256 -15.53 -4.15 12.98
C ALA A 256 -15.29 -4.01 14.50
N VAL A 257 -16.12 -3.22 15.19
CA VAL A 257 -16.19 -3.15 16.66
C VAL A 257 -17.42 -3.93 17.12
N GLY A 258 -17.20 -5.09 17.70
CA GLY A 258 -18.29 -6.00 18.12
C GLY A 258 -19.05 -6.66 16.97
N GLY A 259 -20.04 -7.50 17.31
CA GLY A 259 -20.89 -8.18 16.35
C GLY A 259 -20.20 -9.32 15.59
N LYS A 260 -20.75 -9.64 14.40
CA LYS A 260 -20.32 -10.80 13.61
C LYS A 260 -18.88 -10.68 13.06
N PHE A 261 -18.44 -9.47 12.74
CA PHE A 261 -17.16 -9.20 12.10
C PHE A 261 -16.19 -8.46 13.03
N ASP A 262 -16.29 -8.73 14.32
CA ASP A 262 -15.48 -8.09 15.35
C ASP A 262 -13.97 -8.37 15.16
N ASN A 263 -13.16 -7.33 15.22
CA ASN A 263 -11.72 -7.41 15.18
C ASN A 263 -11.04 -7.02 16.50
N THR A 264 -11.78 -6.62 17.52
CA THR A 264 -11.19 -6.16 18.79
C THR A 264 -10.39 -7.27 19.47
N GLU A 265 -10.94 -8.48 19.50
CA GLU A 265 -10.24 -9.64 20.04
C GLU A 265 -9.08 -10.10 19.13
N ASN A 266 -9.24 -9.98 17.81
CA ASN A 266 -8.15 -10.28 16.88
C ASN A 266 -6.94 -9.36 17.12
N ILE A 267 -7.15 -8.07 17.39
CA ILE A 267 -6.09 -7.12 17.73
C ILE A 267 -5.32 -7.57 18.97
N ARG A 268 -6.03 -7.92 20.06
CA ARG A 268 -5.38 -8.40 21.30
C ARG A 268 -4.50 -9.62 21.04
N LYS A 269 -5.04 -10.62 20.32
CA LYS A 269 -4.32 -11.84 19.99
C LYS A 269 -3.13 -11.58 19.06
N ILE A 270 -3.32 -10.78 18.01
CA ILE A 270 -2.25 -10.43 17.06
C ILE A 270 -1.09 -9.74 17.78
N THR A 271 -1.37 -8.73 18.60
CA THR A 271 -0.32 -7.99 19.35
C THR A 271 0.38 -8.85 20.38
N ALA A 272 -0.36 -9.71 21.08
CA ALA A 272 0.19 -10.66 22.04
C ALA A 272 1.12 -11.70 21.36
N LEU A 273 0.72 -12.24 20.20
CA LEU A 273 1.54 -13.19 19.44
C LEU A 273 2.80 -12.53 18.88
N ARG A 274 2.69 -11.31 18.35
CA ARG A 274 3.84 -10.53 17.90
C ARG A 274 4.85 -10.30 19.02
N LEU A 275 4.37 -9.95 20.22
CA LEU A 275 5.23 -9.79 21.39
C LEU A 275 5.91 -11.12 21.77
N LYS A 276 5.17 -12.23 21.81
CA LYS A 276 5.73 -13.56 22.11
C LYS A 276 6.81 -13.95 21.10
N ILE A 277 6.58 -13.74 19.81
CA ILE A 277 7.56 -14.00 18.74
C ILE A 277 8.80 -13.14 18.96
N ALA A 278 8.64 -11.84 19.20
CA ALA A 278 9.78 -10.95 19.45
C ALA A 278 10.60 -11.39 20.68
N ASN A 279 9.92 -11.78 21.77
CA ASN A 279 10.60 -12.26 22.98
C ASN A 279 11.36 -13.57 22.73
N LEU A 280 10.81 -14.54 21.97
CA LEU A 280 11.55 -15.74 21.57
C LEU A 280 12.83 -15.41 20.79
N LEU A 281 12.77 -14.37 19.95
CA LEU A 281 13.91 -13.92 19.13
C LEU A 281 14.89 -13.01 19.90
N GLY A 282 14.65 -12.77 21.21
CA GLY A 282 15.53 -12.01 22.08
C GLY A 282 15.29 -10.50 22.10
N TYR A 283 14.17 -10.03 21.54
CA TYR A 283 13.75 -8.62 21.58
C TYR A 283 12.75 -8.38 22.71
N GLU A 284 12.85 -7.26 23.39
CA GLU A 284 11.92 -6.88 24.45
C GLU A 284 10.53 -6.54 23.92
N ARG A 285 10.47 -5.86 22.76
CA ARG A 285 9.25 -5.37 22.11
C ARG A 285 9.20 -5.81 20.65
N TYR A 286 7.99 -5.93 20.10
CA TYR A 286 7.86 -6.27 18.68
C TYR A 286 8.43 -5.17 17.75
N ALA A 287 8.28 -3.89 18.13
CA ALA A 287 8.87 -2.79 17.39
C ALA A 287 10.39 -2.90 17.27
N ASP A 288 11.10 -3.33 18.34
CA ASP A 288 12.57 -3.50 18.30
C ASP A 288 12.97 -4.58 17.28
N TYR A 289 12.21 -5.69 17.24
CA TYR A 289 12.41 -6.74 16.24
C TYR A 289 12.22 -6.21 14.82
N VAL A 290 11.15 -5.44 14.57
CA VAL A 290 10.86 -4.93 13.21
C VAL A 290 11.91 -3.91 12.79
N LEU A 291 12.23 -2.95 13.66
CA LEU A 291 13.05 -1.79 13.34
C LEU A 291 14.54 -2.13 13.15
N ASP A 292 15.01 -3.24 13.71
CA ASP A 292 16.36 -3.77 13.47
C ASP A 292 16.69 -3.95 11.96
N ASN A 293 15.65 -4.04 11.11
CA ASN A 293 15.76 -4.16 9.66
C ASN A 293 15.04 -2.99 8.93
N ARG A 294 15.27 -1.76 9.39
CA ARG A 294 14.72 -0.50 8.84
C ARG A 294 15.80 0.59 8.84
N MET A 295 15.53 1.68 8.12
CA MET A 295 16.42 2.87 8.15
C MET A 295 16.45 3.54 9.52
N ALA A 296 15.32 3.52 10.24
CA ALA A 296 15.20 4.10 11.58
C ALA A 296 15.95 3.31 12.66
N GLU A 297 16.17 2.01 12.46
CA GLU A 297 16.94 1.08 13.30
C GLU A 297 16.41 0.88 14.72
N LYS A 298 15.81 1.87 15.38
CA LYS A 298 15.46 1.83 16.80
C LYS A 298 14.09 2.44 17.09
N THR A 299 13.39 1.87 18.06
CA THR A 299 12.10 2.39 18.57
C THR A 299 12.21 3.85 19.02
N GLU A 300 13.29 4.22 19.70
CA GLU A 300 13.52 5.58 20.20
C GLU A 300 13.69 6.59 19.06
N THR A 301 14.32 6.20 17.95
CA THR A 301 14.45 7.03 16.75
C THR A 301 13.07 7.35 16.17
N VAL A 302 12.21 6.34 16.04
CA VAL A 302 10.84 6.52 15.51
C VAL A 302 10.00 7.40 16.44
N ASN A 303 10.02 7.14 17.76
CA ASN A 303 9.27 7.93 18.72
C ASN A 303 9.73 9.40 18.74
N SER A 304 11.05 9.65 18.67
CA SER A 304 11.59 11.00 18.61
C SER A 304 11.20 11.72 17.32
N PHE A 305 11.25 11.02 16.20
CA PHE A 305 10.82 11.54 14.89
C PHE A 305 9.34 11.95 14.87
N LEU A 306 8.44 11.08 15.37
CA LEU A 306 7.02 11.39 15.46
C LEU A 306 6.74 12.55 16.42
N ALA A 307 7.43 12.60 17.57
CA ALA A 307 7.30 13.67 18.53
C ALA A 307 7.81 15.01 17.98
N GLU A 308 8.91 15.00 17.22
CA GLU A 308 9.44 16.18 16.54
C GLU A 308 8.44 16.74 15.53
N LEU A 309 7.92 15.91 14.63
CA LEU A 309 6.90 16.33 13.66
C LEU A 309 5.64 16.87 14.35
N LEU A 310 5.19 16.19 15.41
CA LEU A 310 4.03 16.64 16.19
C LEU A 310 4.28 18.01 16.79
N SER A 311 5.43 18.21 17.44
CA SER A 311 5.76 19.49 18.10
C SER A 311 5.83 20.68 17.13
N GLN A 312 6.28 20.42 15.89
CA GLN A 312 6.39 21.43 14.85
C GLN A 312 5.05 21.77 14.17
N THR A 313 4.03 20.91 14.28
CA THR A 313 2.80 21.05 13.49
C THR A 313 1.52 21.11 14.31
N LYS A 314 1.52 20.68 15.58
CA LYS A 314 0.31 20.60 16.42
C LYS A 314 -0.39 21.93 16.62
N GLU A 315 0.36 23.00 16.91
CA GLU A 315 -0.22 24.34 17.10
C GLU A 315 -0.92 24.84 15.82
N TYR A 316 -0.33 24.56 14.65
CA TYR A 316 -0.94 24.93 13.37
C TYR A 316 -2.19 24.09 13.06
N ALA A 317 -2.17 22.79 13.40
CA ALA A 317 -3.35 21.93 13.26
C ALA A 317 -4.51 22.35 14.16
N ASP A 318 -4.21 22.81 15.39
CA ASP A 318 -5.22 23.36 16.29
C ASP A 318 -5.80 24.68 15.73
N LYS A 319 -4.97 25.51 15.12
CA LYS A 319 -5.43 26.74 14.41
C LYS A 319 -6.28 26.38 13.18
N ASP A 320 -5.93 25.35 12.44
CA ASP A 320 -6.76 24.84 11.33
C ASP A 320 -8.17 24.49 11.83
N TYR A 321 -8.25 23.69 12.92
CA TYR A 321 -9.55 23.34 13.51
C TYR A 321 -10.32 24.57 13.99
N GLN A 322 -9.68 25.47 14.73
CA GLN A 322 -10.31 26.69 15.22
C GLN A 322 -10.86 27.54 14.07
N THR A 323 -10.07 27.70 13.00
CA THR A 323 -10.48 28.47 11.81
C THR A 323 -11.77 27.91 11.20
N ILE A 324 -11.84 26.58 11.02
CA ILE A 324 -13.01 25.94 10.44
C ILE A 324 -14.20 25.97 11.40
N ASN A 325 -13.97 25.82 12.71
CA ASN A 325 -15.00 25.91 13.74
C ASN A 325 -15.63 27.31 13.82
N GLU A 326 -14.81 28.35 13.79
CA GLU A 326 -15.25 29.73 13.77
C GLU A 326 -16.01 30.06 12.47
N TYR A 327 -15.53 29.54 11.34
CA TYR A 327 -16.22 29.66 10.06
C TYR A 327 -17.61 29.01 10.10
N ALA A 328 -17.72 27.79 10.65
CA ALA A 328 -19.02 27.15 10.83
C ALA A 328 -19.96 27.97 11.69
N LYS A 329 -19.47 28.54 12.79
CA LYS A 329 -20.26 29.45 13.67
C LYS A 329 -20.70 30.72 12.94
N SER A 330 -19.88 31.28 12.06
CA SER A 330 -20.25 32.45 11.23
C SER A 330 -21.40 32.15 10.25
N LEU A 331 -21.57 30.86 9.90
CA LEU A 331 -22.70 30.39 9.09
C LEU A 331 -23.91 29.94 9.92
N GLY A 332 -23.91 30.21 11.23
CA GLY A 332 -25.03 29.91 12.14
C GLY A 332 -24.95 28.51 12.80
N PHE A 333 -23.80 27.83 12.75
CA PHE A 333 -23.63 26.59 13.48
C PHE A 333 -23.54 26.87 14.99
N GLU A 334 -24.29 26.08 15.78
CA GLU A 334 -24.27 26.17 17.24
C GLU A 334 -23.38 25.10 17.87
N GLY A 335 -22.50 25.51 18.81
CA GLY A 335 -21.55 24.64 19.46
C GLY A 335 -20.24 24.46 18.67
N ASP A 336 -19.54 23.36 18.93
CA ASP A 336 -18.31 23.01 18.24
C ASP A 336 -18.54 21.89 17.22
N ILE A 337 -17.92 22.04 16.04
CA ILE A 337 -18.01 21.03 14.99
C ILE A 337 -17.39 19.69 15.44
N GLN A 338 -17.99 18.60 14.99
CA GLN A 338 -17.56 17.24 15.21
C GLN A 338 -16.85 16.70 13.95
N SER A 339 -16.25 15.51 14.05
CA SER A 339 -15.56 14.89 12.92
C SER A 339 -16.45 14.73 11.68
N TRP A 340 -17.75 14.50 11.83
CA TRP A 340 -18.71 14.40 10.72
C TRP A 340 -19.10 15.76 10.11
N ASP A 341 -18.79 16.87 10.75
CA ASP A 341 -19.02 18.22 10.26
C ASP A 341 -17.80 18.75 9.51
N TRP A 342 -16.61 18.21 9.80
CA TRP A 342 -15.30 18.68 9.33
C TRP A 342 -15.22 18.80 7.80
N ALA A 343 -15.51 17.71 7.08
CA ALA A 343 -15.40 17.69 5.62
C ALA A 343 -16.28 18.75 4.95
N TYR A 344 -17.50 18.94 5.46
CA TYR A 344 -18.45 19.89 4.92
C TYR A 344 -18.00 21.35 5.10
N TYR A 345 -17.59 21.73 6.30
CA TYR A 345 -17.18 23.12 6.56
C TYR A 345 -15.78 23.42 6.02
N SER A 346 -14.87 22.48 6.04
CA SER A 346 -13.55 22.66 5.45
C SER A 346 -13.60 22.83 3.94
N GLU A 347 -14.46 22.09 3.23
CA GLU A 347 -14.65 22.27 1.79
C GLU A 347 -15.31 23.63 1.48
N LYS A 348 -16.32 24.05 2.24
CA LYS A 348 -16.93 25.39 2.07
C LYS A 348 -15.92 26.50 2.29
N TYR A 349 -15.11 26.42 3.35
CA TYR A 349 -14.07 27.41 3.64
C TYR A 349 -13.01 27.44 2.54
N LYS A 350 -12.57 26.27 2.07
CA LYS A 350 -11.63 26.13 0.95
C LYS A 350 -12.18 26.84 -0.30
N ASN A 351 -13.44 26.59 -0.63
CA ASN A 351 -14.09 27.20 -1.78
C ASN A 351 -14.19 28.72 -1.66
N GLU A 352 -14.52 29.24 -0.47
CA GLU A 352 -14.61 30.68 -0.24
C GLU A 352 -13.23 31.36 -0.28
N LYS A 353 -12.22 30.71 0.36
CA LYS A 353 -10.88 31.29 0.49
C LYS A 353 -10.05 31.19 -0.78
N TYR A 354 -10.11 30.07 -1.48
CA TYR A 354 -9.25 29.77 -2.64
C TYR A 354 -10.02 29.77 -3.96
N ALA A 355 -11.34 29.79 -3.92
CA ALA A 355 -12.23 29.67 -5.08
C ALA A 355 -11.91 28.42 -5.93
N VAL A 356 -11.61 27.30 -5.24
CA VAL A 356 -11.33 25.99 -5.85
C VAL A 356 -12.23 24.93 -5.23
N SER A 357 -12.96 24.20 -6.05
CA SER A 357 -13.81 23.08 -5.64
C SER A 357 -13.53 21.85 -6.50
N ASP A 358 -13.82 20.67 -5.99
CA ASP A 358 -13.78 19.45 -6.80
C ASP A 358 -14.67 19.57 -8.04
N GLU A 359 -15.83 20.20 -7.92
CA GLU A 359 -16.76 20.41 -9.03
C GLU A 359 -16.14 21.25 -10.16
N ALA A 360 -15.30 22.24 -9.82
CA ALA A 360 -14.58 23.05 -10.81
C ALA A 360 -13.37 22.31 -11.42
N VAL A 361 -12.74 21.41 -10.68
CA VAL A 361 -11.49 20.73 -11.07
C VAL A 361 -11.75 19.42 -11.81
N LYS A 362 -12.70 18.61 -11.35
CA LYS A 362 -13.05 17.29 -11.91
C LYS A 362 -13.24 17.25 -13.43
N PRO A 363 -13.87 18.27 -14.10
CA PRO A 363 -14.03 18.25 -15.55
C PRO A 363 -12.72 18.18 -16.35
N TYR A 364 -11.60 18.54 -15.72
CA TYR A 364 -10.25 18.50 -16.31
C TYR A 364 -9.48 17.24 -15.92
N LEU A 365 -10.04 16.40 -15.05
CA LEU A 365 -9.43 15.18 -14.52
C LEU A 365 -10.19 13.92 -14.98
N GLU A 366 -10.55 13.89 -16.26
CA GLU A 366 -11.13 12.67 -16.83
C GLU A 366 -10.10 11.54 -16.84
N LEU A 367 -10.49 10.33 -16.38
CA LEU A 367 -9.57 9.21 -16.10
C LEU A 367 -8.67 8.84 -17.28
N GLU A 368 -9.21 8.76 -18.50
CA GLU A 368 -8.41 8.38 -19.68
C GLU A 368 -7.35 9.45 -19.99
N ASN A 369 -7.71 10.72 -19.83
CA ASN A 369 -6.79 11.84 -20.01
C ASN A 369 -5.71 11.88 -18.91
N VAL A 370 -6.10 11.65 -17.64
CA VAL A 370 -5.16 11.52 -16.52
C VAL A 370 -4.20 10.34 -16.73
N LYS A 371 -4.70 9.19 -17.20
CA LYS A 371 -3.87 8.03 -17.50
C LYS A 371 -2.81 8.36 -18.56
N GLN A 372 -3.19 9.01 -19.66
CA GLN A 372 -2.23 9.45 -20.67
C GLN A 372 -1.24 10.48 -20.12
N ALA A 373 -1.67 11.35 -19.22
CA ALA A 373 -0.79 12.30 -18.55
C ALA A 373 0.26 11.62 -17.67
N VAL A 374 -0.14 10.59 -16.92
CA VAL A 374 0.78 9.79 -16.08
C VAL A 374 1.79 9.04 -16.98
N PHE A 375 1.36 8.48 -18.10
CA PHE A 375 2.25 7.86 -19.07
C PHE A 375 3.22 8.86 -19.70
N MET A 376 2.74 10.05 -20.06
CA MET A 376 3.58 11.14 -20.57
C MET A 376 4.62 11.58 -19.52
N LEU A 377 4.26 11.62 -18.23
CA LEU A 377 5.21 11.92 -17.15
C LEU A 377 6.33 10.87 -17.11
N ALA A 378 5.99 9.59 -17.20
CA ALA A 378 6.98 8.52 -17.23
C ALA A 378 7.88 8.56 -18.49
N ASP A 379 7.33 8.95 -19.64
CA ASP A 379 8.12 9.18 -20.85
C ASP A 379 9.10 10.35 -20.64
N LYS A 380 8.59 11.48 -20.13
CA LYS A 380 9.44 12.66 -19.88
C LYS A 380 10.56 12.40 -18.88
N LEU A 381 10.28 11.67 -17.78
CA LEU A 381 11.27 11.41 -16.75
C LEU A 381 12.18 10.22 -17.11
N TYR A 382 11.61 9.15 -17.63
CA TYR A 382 12.31 7.87 -17.75
C TYR A 382 12.38 7.32 -19.18
N GLY A 383 11.70 7.93 -20.14
CA GLY A 383 11.66 7.46 -21.54
C GLY A 383 10.76 6.24 -21.75
N LEU A 384 9.82 5.97 -20.84
CA LEU A 384 8.95 4.80 -20.93
C LEU A 384 7.82 5.00 -21.94
N GLN A 385 7.52 3.95 -22.71
CA GLN A 385 6.45 3.92 -23.70
C GLN A 385 5.38 2.91 -23.29
N PHE A 386 4.10 3.24 -23.45
CA PHE A 386 2.96 2.43 -23.05
C PHE A 386 2.07 2.14 -24.26
N LYS A 387 1.81 0.87 -24.50
CA LYS A 387 0.95 0.40 -25.59
C LYS A 387 -0.11 -0.55 -25.02
N PRO A 388 -1.40 -0.40 -25.39
CA PRO A 388 -2.41 -1.40 -25.01
C PRO A 388 -1.95 -2.80 -25.42
N ALA A 389 -2.04 -3.75 -24.48
CA ALA A 389 -1.62 -5.12 -24.70
C ALA A 389 -2.74 -5.90 -25.42
N GLU A 390 -2.35 -6.67 -26.45
CA GLU A 390 -3.25 -7.56 -27.17
C GLU A 390 -3.07 -9.02 -26.73
N GLY A 391 -4.17 -9.77 -26.70
CA GLY A 391 -4.14 -11.21 -26.38
C GLY A 391 -3.81 -11.54 -24.93
N VAL A 392 -3.89 -10.56 -24.01
CA VAL A 392 -3.66 -10.75 -22.58
C VAL A 392 -5.00 -10.90 -21.85
N ALA A 393 -5.17 -12.01 -21.14
CA ALA A 393 -6.36 -12.26 -20.34
C ALA A 393 -6.41 -11.33 -19.12
N LYS A 394 -7.62 -10.93 -18.74
CA LYS A 394 -7.90 -10.04 -17.59
C LYS A 394 -8.73 -10.77 -16.55
N TYR A 395 -8.48 -10.49 -15.28
CA TYR A 395 -9.25 -11.08 -14.19
C TYR A 395 -10.61 -10.41 -13.94
N HIS A 396 -10.86 -9.23 -14.51
CA HIS A 396 -12.13 -8.50 -14.43
C HIS A 396 -12.29 -7.61 -15.67
N GLU A 397 -13.55 -7.32 -16.07
CA GLU A 397 -13.86 -6.49 -17.23
C GLU A 397 -13.32 -5.05 -17.12
N ASP A 398 -13.28 -4.48 -15.92
CA ASP A 398 -12.78 -3.13 -15.65
C ASP A 398 -11.24 -3.01 -15.79
N VAL A 399 -10.52 -4.12 -15.86
CA VAL A 399 -9.04 -4.11 -15.93
C VAL A 399 -8.57 -3.79 -17.35
N THR A 400 -7.60 -2.90 -17.45
CA THR A 400 -6.86 -2.64 -18.69
C THR A 400 -5.40 -3.05 -18.56
N VAL A 401 -4.78 -3.52 -19.64
CA VAL A 401 -3.39 -4.01 -19.61
C VAL A 401 -2.58 -3.28 -20.68
N TYR A 402 -1.37 -2.90 -20.31
CA TYR A 402 -0.42 -2.21 -21.18
C TYR A 402 0.90 -2.97 -21.22
N GLU A 403 1.49 -3.05 -22.41
CA GLU A 403 2.89 -3.37 -22.58
C GLU A 403 3.71 -2.09 -22.38
N VAL A 404 4.73 -2.19 -21.54
CA VAL A 404 5.66 -1.09 -21.24
C VAL A 404 7.01 -1.40 -21.85
N SER A 405 7.58 -0.44 -22.59
CA SER A 405 8.89 -0.58 -23.23
C SER A 405 9.78 0.63 -22.98
N GLU A 406 11.07 0.43 -23.14
CA GLU A 406 12.06 1.50 -23.27
C GLU A 406 11.84 2.27 -24.57
N ALA A 407 12.41 3.48 -24.68
CA ALA A 407 12.33 4.32 -25.88
C ALA A 407 12.87 3.63 -27.18
N ASN A 408 13.78 2.66 -27.02
CA ASN A 408 14.31 1.85 -28.12
C ASN A 408 13.42 0.66 -28.51
N GLY A 409 12.26 0.49 -27.84
CA GLY A 409 11.32 -0.60 -28.09
C GLY A 409 11.60 -1.89 -27.32
N GLU A 410 12.63 -1.93 -26.47
CA GLU A 410 12.91 -3.09 -25.61
C GLU A 410 11.80 -3.26 -24.57
N HIS A 411 11.24 -4.48 -24.48
CA HIS A 411 10.19 -4.80 -23.50
C HIS A 411 10.70 -4.64 -22.07
N LEU A 412 9.96 -3.91 -21.24
CA LEU A 412 10.32 -3.61 -19.86
C LEU A 412 9.38 -4.25 -18.83
N ALA A 413 8.08 -4.23 -19.07
CA ALA A 413 7.07 -4.74 -18.13
C ALA A 413 5.70 -4.91 -18.78
N MET A 414 4.82 -5.66 -18.08
CA MET A 414 3.37 -5.56 -18.29
C MET A 414 2.76 -4.78 -17.13
N LEU A 415 1.80 -3.90 -17.43
CA LEU A 415 1.10 -3.07 -16.44
C LEU A 415 -0.41 -3.31 -16.51
N TYR A 416 -0.96 -3.84 -15.42
CA TYR A 416 -2.40 -4.00 -15.21
C TYR A 416 -2.92 -2.80 -14.43
N LEU A 417 -4.04 -2.22 -14.87
CA LEU A 417 -4.70 -1.09 -14.22
C LEU A 417 -6.13 -1.48 -13.87
N ASP A 418 -6.46 -1.44 -12.58
CA ASP A 418 -7.75 -1.80 -12.01
C ASP A 418 -8.29 -0.63 -11.18
N PHE A 419 -9.05 0.26 -11.80
CA PHE A 419 -9.38 1.57 -11.24
C PHE A 419 -10.61 1.60 -10.35
N PHE A 420 -11.60 0.71 -10.51
CA PHE A 420 -12.93 0.94 -9.95
C PHE A 420 -13.25 0.07 -8.74
N PRO A 421 -14.02 0.59 -7.77
CA PRO A 421 -14.47 -0.16 -6.59
C PRO A 421 -15.50 -1.22 -6.97
N ARG A 422 -15.49 -2.34 -6.24
CA ARG A 422 -16.49 -3.41 -6.25
C ARG A 422 -16.55 -4.10 -4.89
N ASP A 423 -17.61 -4.87 -4.61
CA ASP A 423 -17.77 -5.54 -3.30
C ASP A 423 -16.71 -6.62 -3.06
N SER A 424 -16.20 -7.20 -4.14
CA SER A 424 -15.12 -8.20 -4.11
C SER A 424 -13.71 -7.61 -4.01
N LYS A 425 -13.57 -6.28 -3.88
CA LYS A 425 -12.28 -5.59 -3.85
C LYS A 425 -12.05 -4.89 -2.51
N ARG A 426 -10.86 -5.06 -1.95
CA ARG A 426 -10.41 -4.34 -0.75
C ARG A 426 -10.40 -2.83 -1.00
N ALA A 427 -10.70 -2.06 0.03
CA ALA A 427 -10.63 -0.60 0.00
C ALA A 427 -9.18 -0.10 -0.02
N GLY A 428 -8.98 1.12 -0.54
CA GLY A 428 -7.68 1.77 -0.67
C GLY A 428 -7.10 1.67 -2.08
N ALA A 429 -5.82 1.96 -2.21
CA ALA A 429 -5.06 1.79 -3.43
C ALA A 429 -3.75 1.08 -3.08
N TRP A 430 -3.20 0.32 -4.02
CA TRP A 430 -1.93 -0.36 -3.85
C TRP A 430 -1.32 -0.81 -5.17
N MET A 431 0.00 -0.93 -5.19
CA MET A 431 0.76 -1.62 -6.22
C MET A 431 1.06 -3.05 -5.77
N THR A 432 0.99 -3.98 -6.70
CA THR A 432 1.40 -5.37 -6.52
C THR A 432 1.99 -5.95 -7.80
N GLU A 433 2.51 -7.17 -7.74
CA GLU A 433 3.10 -7.86 -8.88
C GLU A 433 2.53 -9.28 -8.99
N PHE A 434 2.22 -9.72 -10.21
CA PHE A 434 2.00 -11.13 -10.52
C PHE A 434 3.32 -11.87 -10.72
N ARG A 435 4.38 -11.14 -11.03
CA ARG A 435 5.76 -11.60 -11.12
C ARG A 435 6.69 -10.38 -10.96
N GLY A 436 7.70 -10.50 -10.11
CA GLY A 436 8.75 -9.50 -9.96
C GLY A 436 9.80 -9.56 -11.08
N ALA A 437 10.65 -8.54 -11.14
CA ALA A 437 11.81 -8.54 -12.04
C ALA A 437 12.93 -9.43 -11.48
N GLU A 438 13.56 -10.25 -12.33
CA GLU A 438 14.72 -11.05 -11.98
C GLU A 438 15.65 -11.23 -13.17
N GLY A 439 16.80 -10.62 -13.14
CA GLY A 439 17.77 -10.68 -14.25
C GLY A 439 17.13 -10.25 -15.58
N LYS A 440 16.89 -11.21 -16.47
CA LYS A 440 16.24 -10.98 -17.77
C LYS A 440 14.71 -11.16 -17.73
N VAL A 441 14.17 -11.73 -16.67
CA VAL A 441 12.73 -11.90 -16.49
C VAL A 441 12.12 -10.54 -16.14
N ARG A 442 11.12 -10.12 -16.92
CA ARG A 442 10.52 -8.79 -16.73
C ARG A 442 9.23 -8.87 -15.91
N PRO A 443 8.94 -7.82 -15.13
CA PRO A 443 7.85 -7.85 -14.15
C PRO A 443 6.46 -7.72 -14.80
N LEU A 444 5.47 -8.26 -14.08
CA LEU A 444 4.06 -8.11 -14.35
C LEU A 444 3.45 -7.31 -13.17
N VAL A 445 3.31 -6.01 -13.35
CA VAL A 445 2.91 -5.06 -12.32
C VAL A 445 1.39 -4.82 -12.39
N SER A 446 0.75 -4.69 -11.25
CA SER A 446 -0.68 -4.36 -11.14
C SER A 446 -0.88 -3.17 -10.20
N LEU A 447 -1.63 -2.16 -10.66
CA LEU A 447 -2.12 -1.07 -9.85
C LEU A 447 -3.61 -1.25 -9.60
N VAL A 448 -3.98 -1.33 -8.33
CA VAL A 448 -5.37 -1.55 -7.90
C VAL A 448 -5.83 -0.33 -7.11
N MET A 449 -6.92 0.28 -7.56
CA MET A 449 -7.47 1.53 -7.01
C MET A 449 -8.98 1.43 -6.80
N ASN A 450 -9.57 2.44 -6.18
CA ASN A 450 -11.00 2.51 -5.92
C ASN A 450 -11.50 3.92 -6.29
N PHE A 451 -11.33 4.31 -7.56
CA PHE A 451 -11.68 5.64 -8.06
C PHE A 451 -13.17 5.77 -8.40
N THR A 452 -13.61 7.01 -8.54
CA THR A 452 -14.98 7.36 -8.95
C THR A 452 -15.34 6.68 -10.27
N LYS A 453 -16.41 5.87 -10.27
CA LYS A 453 -16.92 5.19 -11.47
C LYS A 453 -17.52 6.18 -12.48
N PRO A 454 -17.52 5.84 -13.78
CA PRO A 454 -18.36 6.56 -14.75
C PRO A 454 -19.83 6.37 -14.39
N THR A 455 -20.67 7.33 -14.81
CA THR A 455 -22.13 7.27 -14.70
C THR A 455 -22.76 7.10 -16.11
N GLU A 456 -24.08 7.05 -16.19
CA GLU A 456 -24.76 7.00 -17.49
C GLU A 456 -24.54 8.29 -18.31
N SER A 457 -24.30 9.43 -17.67
CA SER A 457 -24.17 10.74 -18.30
C SER A 457 -22.76 11.29 -18.36
N THR A 458 -21.83 10.77 -17.53
CA THR A 458 -20.46 11.30 -17.42
C THR A 458 -19.41 10.19 -17.40
N PRO A 459 -18.22 10.41 -18.02
CA PRO A 459 -17.11 9.51 -17.85
C PRO A 459 -16.60 9.52 -16.39
N SER A 460 -15.62 8.69 -16.06
CA SER A 460 -14.95 8.76 -14.75
C SER A 460 -14.19 10.09 -14.65
N LEU A 461 -14.69 10.98 -13.79
CA LEU A 461 -14.07 12.26 -13.45
C LEU A 461 -13.47 12.15 -12.06
N LEU A 462 -12.14 12.18 -11.98
CA LEU A 462 -11.41 12.01 -10.74
C LEU A 462 -11.49 13.24 -9.84
N THR A 463 -11.46 13.02 -8.54
CA THR A 463 -11.10 14.08 -7.59
C THR A 463 -9.61 14.40 -7.73
N PHE A 464 -9.18 15.52 -7.20
CA PHE A 464 -7.75 15.84 -7.16
C PHE A 464 -6.96 14.85 -6.29
N ASP A 465 -7.56 14.36 -5.21
CA ASP A 465 -7.01 13.32 -4.34
C ASP A 465 -6.86 11.97 -5.07
N GLU A 466 -7.85 11.57 -5.89
CA GLU A 466 -7.74 10.37 -6.73
C GLU A 466 -6.63 10.51 -7.78
N PHE A 467 -6.42 11.70 -8.34
CA PHE A 467 -5.32 11.97 -9.26
C PHE A 467 -3.96 11.87 -8.57
N THR A 468 -3.79 12.47 -7.38
CA THR A 468 -2.54 12.34 -6.62
C THR A 468 -2.30 10.90 -6.17
N THR A 469 -3.34 10.15 -5.80
CA THR A 469 -3.26 8.71 -5.51
C THR A 469 -2.77 7.92 -6.72
N PHE A 470 -3.24 8.23 -7.93
CA PHE A 470 -2.74 7.56 -9.13
C PHE A 470 -1.24 7.81 -9.35
N LEU A 471 -0.77 9.05 -9.16
CA LEU A 471 0.66 9.36 -9.23
C LEU A 471 1.46 8.59 -8.16
N HIS A 472 0.92 8.48 -6.95
CA HIS A 472 1.50 7.71 -5.86
C HIS A 472 1.70 6.25 -6.26
N GLU A 473 0.63 5.55 -6.61
CA GLU A 473 0.70 4.13 -7.00
C GLU A 473 1.56 3.91 -8.24
N PHE A 474 1.53 4.86 -9.16
CA PHE A 474 2.39 4.81 -10.34
C PHE A 474 3.88 4.99 -10.01
N GLY A 475 4.22 5.71 -8.95
CA GLY A 475 5.58 5.77 -8.41
C GLY A 475 6.08 4.39 -7.95
N HIS A 476 5.24 3.63 -7.26
CA HIS A 476 5.54 2.22 -6.94
C HIS A 476 5.65 1.35 -8.20
N ALA A 477 4.76 1.54 -9.17
CA ALA A 477 4.84 0.81 -10.44
C ALA A 477 6.17 1.09 -11.16
N CYS A 478 6.63 2.33 -11.20
CA CYS A 478 7.94 2.68 -11.76
C CYS A 478 9.08 1.97 -11.03
N HIS A 479 9.00 1.86 -9.69
CA HIS A 479 9.99 1.13 -8.90
C HIS A 479 10.06 -0.35 -9.27
N GLY A 480 8.90 -1.02 -9.45
CA GLY A 480 8.85 -2.41 -9.92
C GLY A 480 9.30 -2.57 -11.38
N MET A 481 8.74 -1.75 -12.29
CA MET A 481 9.01 -1.86 -13.74
C MET A 481 10.46 -1.58 -14.12
N LEU A 482 11.11 -0.61 -13.46
CA LEU A 482 12.48 -0.19 -13.75
C LEU A 482 13.55 -1.08 -13.12
N ALA A 483 13.19 -2.00 -12.23
CA ALA A 483 14.13 -2.87 -11.55
C ALA A 483 15.06 -3.63 -12.53
N LYS A 484 16.37 -3.65 -12.22
CA LYS A 484 17.42 -4.26 -13.08
C LYS A 484 18.39 -5.16 -12.33
N GLY A 485 18.12 -5.49 -11.06
CA GLY A 485 18.95 -6.38 -10.27
C GLY A 485 18.94 -7.82 -10.78
N LYS A 486 19.98 -8.55 -10.44
CA LYS A 486 20.16 -9.95 -10.82
C LYS A 486 19.20 -10.90 -10.07
N TYR A 487 18.84 -10.54 -8.84
CA TYR A 487 18.08 -11.36 -7.91
C TYR A 487 16.72 -10.75 -7.61
N GLY A 488 15.66 -11.56 -7.67
CA GLY A 488 14.29 -11.14 -7.45
C GLY A 488 14.08 -10.54 -6.08
N SER A 489 14.65 -11.13 -5.03
CA SER A 489 14.53 -10.66 -3.64
C SER A 489 15.20 -9.31 -3.35
N LEU A 490 15.99 -8.77 -4.29
CA LEU A 490 16.64 -7.47 -4.21
C LEU A 490 16.06 -6.44 -5.19
N ASN A 491 14.98 -6.75 -5.90
CA ASN A 491 14.45 -5.92 -6.97
C ASN A 491 13.20 -5.13 -6.57
N GLY A 492 12.93 -4.06 -7.31
CA GLY A 492 11.71 -3.29 -7.22
C GLY A 492 11.40 -2.82 -5.80
N THR A 493 10.22 -3.13 -5.33
CA THR A 493 9.74 -2.74 -4.00
C THR A 493 10.28 -3.61 -2.84
N SER A 494 11.18 -4.58 -3.14
CA SER A 494 11.89 -5.38 -2.13
C SER A 494 12.99 -4.58 -1.43
N VAL A 495 12.62 -3.48 -0.80
CA VAL A 495 13.45 -2.51 -0.08
C VAL A 495 13.00 -2.39 1.38
N PHE A 496 13.74 -1.64 2.21
CA PHE A 496 13.29 -1.34 3.55
C PHE A 496 11.92 -0.65 3.53
N ARG A 497 11.03 -1.05 4.44
CA ARG A 497 9.64 -0.58 4.45
C ARG A 497 9.52 0.94 4.68
N ASP A 498 10.44 1.54 5.40
CA ASP A 498 10.51 2.98 5.62
C ASP A 498 11.21 3.77 4.48
N PHE A 499 11.60 3.06 3.41
CA PHE A 499 12.07 3.64 2.16
C PHE A 499 11.09 3.46 0.99
N VAL A 500 10.25 2.43 1.05
CA VAL A 500 9.41 1.99 -0.08
C VAL A 500 8.47 3.08 -0.61
N GLU A 501 8.06 4.03 0.24
CA GLU A 501 7.15 5.12 -0.11
C GLU A 501 7.86 6.33 -0.77
N LEU A 502 9.19 6.37 -0.83
CA LEU A 502 9.90 7.47 -1.51
C LEU A 502 9.52 7.58 -2.99
N PRO A 503 9.52 6.50 -3.79
CA PRO A 503 9.16 6.59 -5.22
C PRO A 503 7.72 7.02 -5.47
N SER A 504 6.80 6.63 -4.61
CA SER A 504 5.38 7.00 -4.70
C SER A 504 5.15 8.46 -4.33
N GLN A 505 5.62 8.88 -3.16
CA GLN A 505 5.37 10.22 -2.63
C GLN A 505 6.09 11.32 -3.39
N ILE A 506 7.27 11.06 -3.96
CA ILE A 506 7.96 12.07 -4.77
C ILE A 506 7.16 12.40 -6.04
N LEU A 507 6.48 11.41 -6.64
CA LEU A 507 5.75 11.59 -7.87
C LEU A 507 4.46 12.42 -7.68
N GLU A 508 3.86 12.41 -6.49
CA GLU A 508 2.69 13.23 -6.16
C GLU A 508 2.92 14.73 -6.36
N ASN A 509 4.17 15.20 -6.25
CA ASN A 509 4.49 16.62 -6.39
C ASN A 509 4.15 17.18 -7.77
N TRP A 510 4.22 16.37 -8.84
CA TRP A 510 3.86 16.81 -10.20
C TRP A 510 2.40 17.22 -10.33
N ALA A 511 1.50 16.72 -9.46
CA ALA A 511 0.10 17.15 -9.47
C ALA A 511 -0.09 18.66 -9.25
N PHE A 512 0.89 19.32 -8.62
CA PHE A 512 0.86 20.74 -8.31
C PHE A 512 1.75 21.61 -9.22
N GLU A 513 2.32 21.00 -10.27
CA GLU A 513 3.22 21.70 -11.18
C GLU A 513 2.47 22.25 -12.39
N LYS A 514 2.43 23.59 -12.48
CA LYS A 514 1.76 24.28 -13.61
C LYS A 514 2.29 23.81 -14.94
N GLU A 515 3.63 23.68 -15.09
CA GLU A 515 4.28 23.23 -16.32
C GLU A 515 3.79 21.83 -16.74
N TYR A 516 3.50 20.95 -15.79
CA TYR A 516 2.95 19.63 -16.09
C TYR A 516 1.44 19.68 -16.42
N LEU A 517 0.64 20.41 -15.62
CA LEU A 517 -0.81 20.52 -15.82
C LEU A 517 -1.14 21.18 -17.16
N ASP A 518 -0.40 22.20 -17.57
CA ASP A 518 -0.58 22.90 -18.86
C ASP A 518 -0.45 21.96 -20.07
N LEU A 519 0.30 20.86 -19.95
CA LEU A 519 0.51 19.93 -21.05
C LEU A 519 -0.70 19.06 -21.37
N TRP A 520 -1.56 18.77 -20.37
CA TRP A 520 -2.56 17.73 -20.54
C TRP A 520 -3.94 18.02 -19.93
N ALA A 521 -4.04 18.85 -18.89
CA ALA A 521 -5.30 19.05 -18.18
C ALA A 521 -6.32 19.78 -19.08
N LYS A 522 -7.24 19.00 -19.67
CA LYS A 522 -8.25 19.47 -20.63
C LYS A 522 -9.66 19.10 -20.16
N HIS A 523 -10.59 20.01 -20.37
CA HIS A 523 -12.00 19.77 -20.08
C HIS A 523 -12.56 18.62 -20.96
N TYR A 524 -13.17 17.61 -20.35
CA TYR A 524 -13.59 16.40 -21.01
C TYR A 524 -14.62 16.58 -22.13
N GLN A 525 -15.43 17.65 -22.09
CA GLN A 525 -16.44 17.95 -23.13
C GLN A 525 -15.92 18.94 -24.18
N THR A 526 -15.27 20.04 -23.74
CA THR A 526 -14.89 21.14 -24.64
C THR A 526 -13.50 20.98 -25.22
N GLY A 527 -12.62 20.18 -24.57
CA GLY A 527 -11.20 20.04 -24.95
C GLY A 527 -10.35 21.27 -24.59
N GLU A 528 -10.93 22.27 -23.97
CA GLU A 528 -10.20 23.48 -23.52
C GLU A 528 -9.24 23.13 -22.39
N THR A 529 -8.06 23.72 -22.41
CA THR A 529 -7.06 23.55 -21.34
C THR A 529 -7.57 24.12 -20.03
N MET A 530 -7.15 23.53 -18.91
CA MET A 530 -7.46 24.06 -17.58
C MET A 530 -6.99 25.52 -17.51
N PRO A 531 -7.87 26.45 -17.10
CA PRO A 531 -7.51 27.86 -16.99
C PRO A 531 -6.31 28.08 -16.06
N ALA A 532 -5.36 28.91 -16.46
CA ALA A 532 -4.18 29.24 -15.63
C ALA A 532 -4.57 29.72 -14.22
N GLU A 533 -5.64 30.52 -14.13
CA GLU A 533 -6.19 30.97 -12.85
C GLU A 533 -6.65 29.79 -11.95
N LEU A 534 -7.23 28.73 -12.52
CA LEU A 534 -7.65 27.56 -11.74
C LEU A 534 -6.42 26.77 -11.26
N ILE A 535 -5.38 26.64 -12.10
CA ILE A 535 -4.11 26.01 -11.70
C ILE A 535 -3.46 26.81 -10.55
N GLU A 536 -3.40 28.12 -10.65
CA GLU A 536 -2.87 28.98 -9.58
C GLU A 536 -3.63 28.81 -8.26
N LYS A 537 -4.96 28.71 -8.32
CA LYS A 537 -5.81 28.43 -7.15
C LYS A 537 -5.55 27.04 -6.55
N ILE A 538 -5.35 26.01 -7.38
CA ILE A 538 -4.98 24.65 -6.92
C ILE A 538 -3.64 24.71 -6.18
N ILE A 539 -2.63 25.38 -6.77
CA ILE A 539 -1.30 25.52 -6.15
C ILE A 539 -1.38 26.33 -4.85
N ALA A 540 -2.17 27.41 -4.82
CA ALA A 540 -2.39 28.20 -3.60
C ALA A 540 -3.07 27.40 -2.48
N ALA A 541 -3.94 26.46 -2.84
CA ALA A 541 -4.61 25.55 -1.90
C ALA A 541 -3.76 24.33 -1.49
N LYS A 542 -2.58 24.10 -2.09
CA LYS A 542 -1.71 22.93 -1.83
C LYS A 542 -1.50 22.68 -0.34
N ASN A 543 -1.25 23.73 0.41
CA ASN A 543 -0.94 23.64 1.84
C ASN A 543 -2.16 23.88 2.74
N TYR A 544 -3.37 23.90 2.16
CA TYR A 544 -4.59 24.02 2.93
C TYR A 544 -4.76 22.82 3.86
N LEU A 545 -4.89 23.05 5.16
CA LEU A 545 -4.97 22.05 6.21
C LEU A 545 -3.77 21.07 6.26
N ALA A 546 -2.60 21.43 5.71
CA ALA A 546 -1.43 20.56 5.68
C ALA A 546 -0.96 20.16 7.11
N ALA A 547 -1.06 21.10 8.06
CA ALA A 547 -0.72 20.80 9.46
C ALA A 547 -1.69 19.82 10.10
N TYR A 548 -2.99 19.98 9.89
CA TYR A 548 -4.01 19.03 10.36
C TYR A 548 -3.77 17.63 9.76
N MET A 549 -3.55 17.54 8.46
CA MET A 549 -3.29 16.27 7.77
C MET A 549 -2.01 15.60 8.28
N ASN A 550 -0.94 16.37 8.51
CA ASN A 550 0.29 15.86 9.08
C ASN A 550 0.09 15.30 10.51
N VAL A 551 -0.57 16.05 11.39
CA VAL A 551 -0.86 15.61 12.77
C VAL A 551 -1.70 14.32 12.77
N ARG A 552 -2.65 14.21 11.83
CA ARG A 552 -3.45 12.99 11.65
C ARG A 552 -2.57 11.78 11.27
N GLN A 553 -1.65 11.94 10.32
CA GLN A 553 -0.73 10.86 9.93
C GLN A 553 0.22 10.50 11.07
N VAL A 554 0.72 11.49 11.82
CA VAL A 554 1.53 11.26 13.02
C VAL A 554 0.75 10.48 14.07
N SER A 555 -0.55 10.78 14.28
CA SER A 555 -1.39 10.04 15.23
C SER A 555 -1.52 8.55 14.88
N PHE A 556 -1.57 8.22 13.58
CA PHE A 556 -1.59 6.84 13.11
C PHE A 556 -0.27 6.12 13.40
N GLY A 557 0.86 6.79 13.17
CA GLY A 557 2.19 6.28 13.54
C GLY A 557 2.34 6.08 15.06
N MET A 558 1.81 7.00 15.87
CA MET A 558 1.79 6.88 17.33
C MET A 558 0.95 5.68 17.80
N THR A 559 -0.20 5.45 17.17
CA THR A 559 -1.06 4.30 17.44
C THR A 559 -0.37 2.99 17.10
N ASP A 560 0.29 2.92 15.95
CA ASP A 560 1.09 1.78 15.54
C ASP A 560 2.20 1.47 16.57
N MET A 561 2.99 2.49 16.93
CA MET A 561 4.05 2.31 17.90
C MET A 561 3.51 1.93 19.28
N ALA A 562 2.38 2.50 19.72
CA ALA A 562 1.75 2.12 20.99
C ALA A 562 1.40 0.63 21.03
N TRP A 563 0.79 0.08 19.96
CA TRP A 563 0.47 -1.34 19.87
C TRP A 563 1.71 -2.25 19.85
N HIS A 564 2.81 -1.81 19.25
CA HIS A 564 3.98 -2.66 19.01
C HIS A 564 5.15 -2.41 19.97
N THR A 565 5.00 -1.47 20.91
CA THR A 565 5.93 -1.25 22.02
C THR A 565 5.43 -1.82 23.36
N LEU A 566 4.34 -2.58 23.35
CA LEU A 566 3.86 -3.31 24.51
C LEU A 566 4.91 -4.33 24.98
N THR A 567 5.10 -4.42 26.31
CA THR A 567 5.97 -5.40 26.97
C THR A 567 5.19 -6.52 27.66
N ALA A 568 3.86 -6.43 27.62
CA ALA A 568 2.93 -7.47 28.11
C ALA A 568 1.67 -7.48 27.23
N PRO A 569 0.95 -8.62 27.12
CA PRO A 569 -0.33 -8.68 26.44
C PRO A 569 -1.32 -7.65 26.97
N TYR A 570 -2.07 -7.01 26.08
CA TYR A 570 -3.09 -6.04 26.43
C TYR A 570 -4.46 -6.69 26.54
N GLU A 571 -5.11 -6.57 27.69
CA GLU A 571 -6.43 -7.16 28.00
C GLU A 571 -7.56 -6.12 28.14
N GLY A 572 -7.21 -4.83 27.97
CA GLY A 572 -8.14 -3.71 28.15
C GLY A 572 -9.02 -3.43 26.93
N ASP A 573 -9.75 -2.33 27.00
CA ASP A 573 -10.58 -1.84 25.89
C ASP A 573 -9.72 -1.26 24.75
N ILE A 574 -10.01 -1.68 23.52
CA ILE A 574 -9.26 -1.29 22.32
C ILE A 574 -9.46 0.19 21.99
N ILE A 575 -10.68 0.70 22.21
CA ILE A 575 -11.02 2.09 21.93
C ILE A 575 -10.29 3.02 22.91
N GLU A 576 -10.32 2.69 24.19
CA GLU A 576 -9.59 3.44 25.23
C GLU A 576 -8.08 3.45 24.98
N PHE A 577 -7.52 2.30 24.57
CA PHE A 577 -6.10 2.19 24.24
C PHE A 577 -5.73 3.13 23.09
N GLU A 578 -6.48 3.09 22.00
CA GLU A 578 -6.23 3.94 20.82
C GLU A 578 -6.39 5.41 21.17
N GLN A 579 -7.45 5.79 21.89
CA GLN A 579 -7.67 7.18 22.31
C GLN A 579 -6.52 7.70 23.17
N LYS A 580 -5.99 6.89 24.07
CA LYS A 580 -4.82 7.23 24.87
C LYS A 580 -3.56 7.40 24.02
N ALA A 581 -3.36 6.52 23.06
CA ALA A 581 -2.22 6.59 22.14
C ALA A 581 -2.27 7.86 21.26
N MET A 582 -3.45 8.25 20.79
CA MET A 582 -3.67 9.42 19.93
C MET A 582 -3.79 10.74 20.71
N ALA A 583 -3.97 10.72 22.03
CA ALA A 583 -4.28 11.91 22.83
C ALA A 583 -3.34 13.10 22.59
N PRO A 584 -2.00 12.96 22.48
CA PRO A 584 -1.12 14.08 22.19
C PRO A 584 -1.37 14.76 20.84
N ALA A 585 -1.89 14.01 19.87
CA ALA A 585 -2.20 14.47 18.52
C ALA A 585 -3.69 14.83 18.32
N GLN A 586 -4.48 14.81 19.41
CA GLN A 586 -5.91 15.11 19.35
C GLN A 586 -6.15 16.57 18.90
N VAL A 587 -6.92 16.77 17.84
CA VAL A 587 -7.30 18.07 17.30
C VAL A 587 -8.82 18.31 17.39
N MET A 588 -9.62 17.28 17.09
CA MET A 588 -11.08 17.36 17.12
C MET A 588 -11.67 16.61 18.32
N PRO A 589 -12.92 16.90 18.72
CA PRO A 589 -13.60 16.11 19.75
C PRO A 589 -13.62 14.62 19.43
N ILE A 590 -13.47 13.79 20.47
CA ILE A 590 -13.54 12.33 20.35
C ILE A 590 -15.00 11.93 20.12
N VAL A 591 -15.21 10.99 19.21
CA VAL A 591 -16.51 10.36 18.98
C VAL A 591 -16.56 9.05 19.76
N GLU A 592 -17.42 8.99 20.76
CA GLU A 592 -17.58 7.81 21.60
C GLU A 592 -17.97 6.56 20.76
N GLY A 593 -17.37 5.42 21.09
CA GLY A 593 -17.64 4.14 20.43
C GLY A 593 -16.99 3.95 19.06
N THR A 594 -16.05 4.84 18.69
CA THR A 594 -15.34 4.74 17.42
C THR A 594 -13.84 4.53 17.60
N ALA A 595 -13.23 3.75 16.71
CA ALA A 595 -11.79 3.53 16.64
C ALA A 595 -11.34 3.25 15.21
N LEU A 596 -10.08 3.51 14.93
CA LEU A 596 -9.40 3.19 13.67
C LEU A 596 -8.88 1.75 13.66
N SER A 597 -8.31 1.29 14.78
CA SER A 597 -7.60 0.01 14.89
C SER A 597 -8.37 -1.19 14.36
N PRO A 598 -9.71 -1.36 14.59
CA PRO A 598 -10.45 -2.53 14.12
C PRO A 598 -10.54 -2.68 12.59
N THR A 599 -10.27 -1.61 11.84
CA THR A 599 -10.21 -1.62 10.37
C THR A 599 -8.86 -1.23 9.82
N PHE A 600 -7.87 -1.04 10.70
CA PHE A 600 -6.54 -0.58 10.31
C PHE A 600 -5.71 -1.72 9.69
N GLY A 601 -6.05 -2.09 8.47
CA GLY A 601 -5.43 -3.20 7.74
C GLY A 601 -3.92 -3.06 7.59
N HIS A 602 -3.36 -1.84 7.48
CA HIS A 602 -1.91 -1.62 7.43
C HIS A 602 -1.18 -2.29 8.58
N LEU A 603 -1.72 -2.20 9.80
CA LEU A 603 -1.08 -2.72 11.01
C LEU A 603 -1.37 -4.21 11.24
N PHE A 604 -2.61 -4.65 10.98
CA PHE A 604 -3.09 -5.95 11.47
C PHE A 604 -3.30 -7.01 10.39
N SER A 605 -3.33 -6.64 9.11
CA SER A 605 -3.39 -7.56 7.96
C SER A 605 -2.42 -7.24 6.83
N GLY A 606 -1.69 -6.11 6.96
CA GLY A 606 -0.67 -5.66 6.02
C GLY A 606 0.74 -5.71 6.60
N GLY A 607 1.69 -5.17 5.87
CA GLY A 607 3.13 -5.20 6.21
C GLY A 607 3.65 -3.98 6.99
N TYR A 608 2.79 -3.17 7.63
CA TYR A 608 3.17 -1.92 8.29
C TYR A 608 3.13 -1.96 9.83
N ALA A 609 3.10 -3.13 10.44
CA ALA A 609 3.25 -3.27 11.90
C ALA A 609 4.59 -2.72 12.36
N ALA A 610 4.58 -1.81 13.35
CA ALA A 610 5.74 -0.99 13.76
C ALA A 610 6.45 -0.32 12.56
N GLY A 611 5.69 0.07 11.55
CA GLY A 611 6.20 0.57 10.28
C GLY A 611 5.38 1.70 9.66
N TYR A 612 4.25 2.11 10.26
CA TYR A 612 3.40 3.17 9.71
C TYR A 612 4.09 4.53 9.68
N TYR A 613 5.00 4.81 10.61
CA TYR A 613 5.85 6.00 10.59
C TYR A 613 6.59 6.16 9.25
N GLY A 614 6.81 5.05 8.53
CA GLY A 614 7.52 4.99 7.24
C GLY A 614 6.92 5.93 6.20
N TYR A 615 5.61 6.19 6.22
CA TYR A 615 4.98 7.19 5.36
C TYR A 615 5.51 8.60 5.60
N LYS A 616 5.60 9.02 6.85
CA LYS A 616 6.15 10.36 7.18
C LYS A 616 7.66 10.39 7.05
N TRP A 617 8.35 9.29 7.33
CA TRP A 617 9.78 9.14 7.11
C TRP A 617 10.15 9.30 5.62
N ALA A 618 9.46 8.56 4.75
CA ALA A 618 9.67 8.64 3.32
C ALA A 618 9.20 9.99 2.73
N GLU A 619 8.21 10.64 3.32
CA GLU A 619 7.77 11.98 2.90
C GLU A 619 8.84 13.05 3.16
N VAL A 620 9.64 12.90 4.22
CA VAL A 620 10.84 13.73 4.43
C VAL A 620 11.85 13.51 3.31
N LEU A 621 12.12 12.24 2.96
CA LEU A 621 13.00 11.91 1.83
C LEU A 621 12.44 12.47 0.51
N ALA A 622 11.13 12.35 0.29
CA ALA A 622 10.48 12.82 -0.93
C ALA A 622 10.51 14.35 -1.05
N ALA A 623 10.21 15.07 0.02
CA ALA A 623 10.25 16.54 0.03
C ALA A 623 11.65 17.08 -0.26
N ASP A 624 12.67 16.53 0.40
CA ASP A 624 14.07 16.91 0.18
C ASP A 624 14.57 16.44 -1.19
N GLY A 625 14.19 15.24 -1.63
CA GLY A 625 14.52 14.71 -2.95
C GLY A 625 13.88 15.50 -4.10
N TYR A 626 12.62 15.91 -3.95
CA TYR A 626 11.92 16.69 -4.95
C TYR A 626 12.51 18.10 -5.10
N SER A 627 13.10 18.66 -4.06
CA SER A 627 13.78 19.98 -4.16
C SER A 627 14.90 19.98 -5.23
N LEU A 628 15.52 18.84 -5.51
CA LEU A 628 16.49 18.73 -6.60
C LEU A 628 15.86 18.94 -7.98
N PHE A 629 14.62 18.49 -8.18
CA PHE A 629 13.86 18.75 -9.40
C PHE A 629 13.44 20.21 -9.51
N THR A 630 13.03 20.84 -8.40
CA THR A 630 12.67 22.27 -8.44
C THR A 630 13.90 23.17 -8.65
N GLU A 631 15.07 22.78 -8.17
CA GLU A 631 16.36 23.48 -8.38
C GLU A 631 16.81 23.43 -9.84
N ASN A 632 16.63 22.28 -10.54
CA ASN A 632 17.16 22.03 -11.87
C ASN A 632 16.13 22.09 -13.00
N GLY A 633 14.83 22.05 -12.66
CA GLY A 633 13.70 21.91 -13.57
C GLY A 633 13.00 20.55 -13.40
N ILE A 634 11.67 20.56 -13.35
CA ILE A 634 10.86 19.36 -13.06
C ILE A 634 10.98 18.26 -14.10
N PHE A 635 11.49 18.55 -15.27
CA PHE A 635 11.78 17.60 -16.35
C PHE A 635 13.28 17.53 -16.71
N ASP A 636 14.18 18.00 -15.82
CA ASP A 636 15.61 17.91 -16.05
C ASP A 636 16.06 16.45 -16.21
N LYS A 637 16.65 16.15 -17.36
CA LYS A 637 17.04 14.78 -17.72
C LYS A 637 18.14 14.21 -16.83
N ALA A 638 19.05 15.05 -16.35
CA ALA A 638 20.16 14.61 -15.49
C ALA A 638 19.64 14.21 -14.10
N THR A 639 18.73 15.02 -13.52
CA THR A 639 18.07 14.72 -12.25
C THR A 639 17.19 13.48 -12.37
N ALA A 640 16.38 13.37 -13.44
CA ALA A 640 15.56 12.21 -13.71
C ALA A 640 16.39 10.92 -13.88
N ALA A 641 17.54 10.99 -14.57
CA ALA A 641 18.44 9.85 -14.70
C ALA A 641 19.02 9.36 -13.37
N LYS A 642 19.39 10.29 -12.46
CA LYS A 642 19.85 9.94 -11.11
C LYS A 642 18.74 9.25 -10.31
N PHE A 643 17.51 9.75 -10.40
CA PHE A 643 16.37 9.14 -9.70
C PHE A 643 16.01 7.78 -10.32
N ARG A 644 16.02 7.67 -11.66
CA ARG A 644 15.86 6.38 -12.34
C ARG A 644 16.90 5.35 -11.89
N ALA A 645 18.16 5.74 -11.72
CA ALA A 645 19.22 4.85 -11.22
C ALA A 645 18.94 4.34 -9.79
N LEU A 646 18.37 5.19 -8.92
CA LEU A 646 17.91 4.79 -7.59
C LEU A 646 16.79 3.74 -7.68
N LEU A 647 15.78 3.95 -8.54
CA LEU A 647 14.68 3.00 -8.76
C LEU A 647 15.19 1.65 -9.29
N GLN A 648 16.13 1.68 -10.24
CA GLN A 648 16.73 0.48 -10.84
C GLN A 648 17.53 -0.36 -9.85
N ALA A 649 18.12 0.29 -8.84
CA ALA A 649 18.93 -0.40 -7.83
C ALA A 649 18.10 -1.23 -6.84
N GLY A 650 16.85 -0.88 -6.60
CA GLY A 650 16.01 -1.59 -5.63
C GLY A 650 16.69 -1.79 -4.28
N GLY A 651 16.73 -3.02 -3.78
CA GLY A 651 17.34 -3.41 -2.50
C GLY A 651 18.81 -3.87 -2.59
N THR A 652 19.49 -3.63 -3.71
CA THR A 652 20.88 -4.09 -3.94
C THR A 652 21.91 -3.35 -3.09
N GLU A 653 21.55 -2.17 -2.58
CA GLU A 653 22.38 -1.34 -1.69
C GLU A 653 21.56 -0.84 -0.50
N HIS A 654 22.22 -0.28 0.51
CA HIS A 654 21.51 0.34 1.63
C HIS A 654 20.73 1.58 1.15
N PRO A 655 19.44 1.75 1.52
CA PRO A 655 18.62 2.84 0.99
C PRO A 655 19.20 4.25 1.26
N MET A 656 19.84 4.48 2.40
CA MET A 656 20.48 5.77 2.68
C MET A 656 21.64 6.07 1.72
N ASP A 657 22.40 5.06 1.32
CA ASP A 657 23.50 5.24 0.36
C ASP A 657 22.95 5.57 -1.04
N LEU A 658 21.87 4.91 -1.46
CA LEU A 658 21.18 5.21 -2.71
C LEU A 658 20.61 6.64 -2.69
N TYR A 659 19.99 7.03 -1.58
CA TYR A 659 19.46 8.37 -1.41
C TYR A 659 20.55 9.44 -1.52
N VAL A 660 21.67 9.27 -0.81
CA VAL A 660 22.80 10.23 -0.85
C VAL A 660 23.43 10.30 -2.25
N LYS A 661 23.48 9.18 -2.99
CA LYS A 661 23.93 9.19 -4.40
C LYS A 661 22.99 10.02 -5.30
N PHE A 662 21.68 9.97 -5.03
CA PHE A 662 20.67 10.74 -5.76
C PHE A 662 20.71 12.22 -5.35
N ARG A 663 20.56 12.51 -4.04
CA ARG A 663 20.36 13.89 -3.54
C ARG A 663 21.68 14.65 -3.29
N GLY A 664 22.75 13.94 -2.93
CA GLY A 664 24.05 14.51 -2.58
C GLY A 664 24.30 14.69 -1.08
N HIS A 665 23.28 14.53 -0.24
CA HIS A 665 23.35 14.61 1.22
C HIS A 665 22.24 13.79 1.89
N LYS A 666 22.28 13.64 3.21
CA LYS A 666 21.23 12.98 3.99
C LYS A 666 19.96 13.85 4.05
N PRO A 667 18.76 13.24 4.14
CA PRO A 667 17.51 13.98 4.20
C PRO A 667 17.38 14.84 5.47
N GLN A 668 16.60 15.91 5.38
CA GLN A 668 16.36 16.86 6.47
C GLN A 668 14.86 17.08 6.66
N THR A 669 14.34 16.95 7.88
CA THR A 669 12.93 17.21 8.27
C THR A 669 12.46 18.61 7.86
N LYS A 670 13.38 19.57 7.88
CA LYS A 670 13.10 20.96 7.46
C LYS A 670 12.49 21.05 6.06
N ALA A 671 12.92 20.20 5.12
CA ALA A 671 12.38 20.20 3.76
C ALA A 671 10.87 19.94 3.74
N LEU A 672 10.37 19.00 4.54
CA LEU A 672 8.95 18.72 4.68
C LEU A 672 8.19 19.89 5.33
N ILE A 673 8.72 20.46 6.39
CA ILE A 673 8.09 21.60 7.09
C ILE A 673 8.00 22.82 6.14
N ASP A 674 9.05 23.10 5.39
CA ASP A 674 9.05 24.18 4.38
C ASP A 674 8.05 23.91 3.25
N GLN A 675 7.94 22.65 2.80
CA GLN A 675 6.98 22.24 1.77
C GLN A 675 5.52 22.41 2.23
N MET A 676 5.24 22.18 3.52
CA MET A 676 3.92 22.45 4.13
C MET A 676 3.64 23.96 4.35
N GLY A 677 4.61 24.83 4.08
CA GLY A 677 4.46 26.28 4.28
C GLY A 677 4.51 26.72 5.75
N LEU A 678 4.98 25.89 6.66
CA LEU A 678 5.02 26.13 8.11
C LEU A 678 6.37 26.68 8.60
N GLY A 679 7.40 26.63 7.80
CA GLY A 679 8.77 27.05 8.14
C GLY A 679 9.07 28.55 7.96
N LYS A 680 8.07 29.41 7.71
CA LYS A 680 8.25 30.85 7.46
C LYS A 680 7.84 31.68 8.64
#